data_3f61de247032cc6ec61ce9f9a14381d9
#
_entry.id   3f61de247032cc6ec61ce9f9a14381d9
#
_cell.length_a   1.000
_cell.length_b   1.000
_cell.length_c   1.000
_cell.angle_alpha   90.00
_cell.angle_beta   90.00
_cell.angle_gamma   90.00
#
_symmetry.space_group_name_H-M   'P 1'
#
loop_
_entity.id
_entity.type
_entity.pdbx_description
1 polymer ?
#
loop_
_entity_poly.entity_id
_entity_poly.type
_entity_poly.pdbx_seq_one_letter_code
_entity_poly.pdbx_strand_id
1 'polypeptide(L)'
;MRTSSILVFTLLATHWFTTFPASADTKKVEFGRDVVAEIYKTASGDALWIYRFQPQDHDPAIDRRPAVVFFFGGGWNGGSVRQFEKYARYLAHRGMVAFVADYRVKSRQGTPPVACVQDGKSAVRWIRTHASRLGIDPGRIAAAGGSAGGHVAAATGICEGFEDPHDKSGHVSPKADALLLFNPVYDNSPSGYGHDRVQEQFPAISPAHNITPDDPPTIVFLGSDDKLIPVETAQAFDTALRNAGVYSELYVYEGQPHGFFNETQSQRCCIDTFIRTDQFLNHLGWLEGKPDRSLIRELLEQAPPTPNIVFIMCDDLGYGDVQCLNPEFGQIKTPCIDSLAAAGMTFTDAHSGSAVCTPTRYGLLTGRHCWRTRLQHGVVQGFAPCLITESRPTVATHLRSLGYQTAIIGKWHLNFEYQDPATGAFLEREKNSIPPVGALIPDGPTSRGFDYFHGFHHSRDMDAVIENNKVIEHDNSVNMLPRLAHQSVGYIRKAADTKKPFFLYVPLSSPHTPIVPSAQWEGKSGLSPYADFVMQTDDVVGQIITAVDSCGISDHTLIVFTSDNGCSKAADIQQLAERGHRVSGPYRGSKADLWEGGHRIPFFMRWTGTIQPHTSSDNTVCITDMFATIADLLVSDVPPFAAEDSASFLPALYGDPVPDARNGLIHASISGHFGYRSSHWKLLLARGSGGWTAPKEAQAKKEKLPAFQLYDITADPGELHNLESEHRDIAEQLFRFLETDIHRGRSTEGSSSANDTDTIELWKSGKSVPAL
;
A
#
# COMPACT_ATOMS: atom_id res chain seq x y z
N MET A 1 -15.11 -29.99 -66.29
CA MET A 1 -15.16 -28.62 -66.82
C MET A 1 -15.70 -27.69 -65.81
N ARG A 2 -14.90 -26.92 -65.13
CA ARG A 2 -15.04 -25.56 -64.53
C ARG A 2 -13.80 -25.33 -63.69
N THR A 3 -12.94 -24.55 -64.23
CA THR A 3 -11.69 -24.04 -63.69
C THR A 3 -12.01 -22.97 -62.63
N SER A 4 -11.48 -23.11 -61.41
CA SER A 4 -11.51 -22.09 -60.38
C SER A 4 -10.10 -21.51 -60.26
N SER A 5 -9.99 -20.23 -60.65
CA SER A 5 -8.78 -19.44 -60.54
C SER A 5 -8.58 -18.98 -59.07
N ILE A 6 -7.40 -19.28 -58.52
CA ILE A 6 -6.94 -18.76 -57.23
C ILE A 6 -6.32 -17.39 -57.47
N LEU A 7 -6.92 -16.36 -56.92
CA LEU A 7 -6.37 -14.99 -56.88
C LEU A 7 -5.42 -14.90 -55.69
N VAL A 8 -4.13 -14.74 -55.93
CA VAL A 8 -3.11 -14.42 -54.94
C VAL A 8 -3.13 -12.90 -54.76
N PHE A 9 -3.57 -12.41 -53.58
CA PHE A 9 -3.41 -11.02 -53.20
C PHE A 9 -2.03 -10.80 -52.59
N THR A 10 -1.15 -10.15 -53.33
CA THR A 10 0.13 -9.64 -52.87
C THR A 10 -0.14 -8.29 -52.17
N LEU A 11 -0.08 -8.23 -50.83
CA LEU A 11 -0.11 -6.98 -50.09
C LEU A 11 1.26 -6.29 -50.25
N LEU A 12 1.30 -5.24 -51.03
CA LEU A 12 2.38 -4.25 -51.04
C LEU A 12 2.24 -3.36 -49.79
N ALA A 13 3.11 -3.58 -48.83
CA ALA A 13 3.30 -2.66 -47.70
C ALA A 13 4.03 -1.42 -48.19
N THR A 14 3.28 -0.37 -48.51
CA THR A 14 3.86 0.96 -48.79
C THR A 14 4.29 1.58 -47.45
N HIS A 15 5.58 1.60 -47.19
CA HIS A 15 6.20 2.40 -46.16
C HIS A 15 6.02 3.87 -46.52
N TRP A 16 5.15 4.53 -45.78
CA TRP A 16 5.11 6.00 -45.76
C TRP A 16 6.28 6.51 -44.90
N PHE A 17 7.42 6.75 -45.54
CA PHE A 17 8.44 7.64 -44.99
C PHE A 17 7.92 9.06 -45.09
N THR A 18 7.34 9.60 -44.02
CA THR A 18 7.19 11.03 -43.89
C THR A 18 8.58 11.61 -43.71
N THR A 19 9.11 12.21 -44.76
CA THR A 19 10.29 13.08 -44.70
C THR A 19 9.91 14.31 -43.90
N PHE A 20 10.34 14.34 -42.63
CA PHE A 20 10.34 15.57 -41.85
C PHE A 20 11.38 16.52 -42.42
N PRO A 21 11.04 17.83 -42.60
CA PRO A 21 12.00 18.77 -43.13
C PRO A 21 13.18 18.90 -42.18
N ALA A 22 14.40 18.76 -42.68
CA ALA A 22 15.64 19.04 -41.99
C ALA A 22 15.79 20.56 -41.86
N SER A 23 15.34 21.08 -40.74
CA SER A 23 15.89 22.29 -40.09
C SER A 23 15.28 22.38 -38.70
N ALA A 24 15.83 21.58 -37.77
CA ALA A 24 15.54 21.77 -36.35
C ALA A 24 16.54 22.78 -35.81
N ASP A 25 16.21 24.06 -35.94
CA ASP A 25 16.71 25.11 -35.06
C ASP A 25 16.68 24.59 -33.62
N THR A 26 17.80 24.66 -32.90
CA THR A 26 17.89 24.50 -31.47
C THR A 26 17.18 25.67 -30.77
N LYS A 27 15.85 25.75 -30.97
CA LYS A 27 15.03 26.81 -30.39
C LYS A 27 14.91 26.56 -28.90
N LYS A 28 15.18 27.59 -28.11
CA LYS A 28 14.86 27.65 -26.69
C LYS A 28 13.41 27.16 -26.46
N VAL A 29 13.25 26.14 -25.55
CA VAL A 29 11.95 25.65 -25.14
C VAL A 29 11.38 26.59 -24.10
N GLU A 30 10.12 26.99 -24.23
CA GLU A 30 9.44 27.80 -23.22
C GLU A 30 8.72 26.91 -22.19
N PHE A 31 9.09 26.99 -20.92
CA PHE A 31 8.49 26.26 -19.79
C PHE A 31 7.56 27.10 -18.90
N GLY A 32 7.54 28.40 -19.08
CA GLY A 32 6.83 29.36 -18.23
C GLY A 32 7.77 30.43 -17.67
N ARG A 33 7.21 31.43 -16.99
CA ARG A 33 8.00 32.58 -16.47
C ARG A 33 8.83 32.23 -15.23
N ASP A 34 8.51 31.14 -14.57
CA ASP A 34 9.17 30.61 -13.38
C ASP A 34 10.43 29.80 -13.67
N VAL A 35 10.70 29.51 -14.96
CA VAL A 35 11.83 28.67 -15.37
C VAL A 35 12.90 29.54 -16.07
N VAL A 36 14.12 29.46 -15.58
CA VAL A 36 15.26 30.20 -16.14
C VAL A 36 16.01 29.33 -17.14
N ALA A 37 16.13 29.81 -18.39
CA ALA A 37 16.90 29.13 -19.43
C ALA A 37 18.27 29.80 -19.62
N GLU A 38 19.35 28.99 -19.56
CA GLU A 38 20.74 29.43 -19.75
C GLU A 38 21.43 28.54 -20.80
N ILE A 39 22.43 29.07 -21.47
CA ILE A 39 23.27 28.27 -22.37
C ILE A 39 24.42 27.71 -21.51
N TYR A 40 24.48 26.38 -21.37
CA TYR A 40 25.56 25.74 -20.61
C TYR A 40 26.74 25.34 -21.49
N LYS A 41 26.49 25.22 -22.82
CA LYS A 41 27.50 24.80 -23.80
C LYS A 41 27.14 25.31 -25.19
N THR A 42 28.16 25.61 -25.99
CA THR A 42 28.04 25.79 -27.46
C THR A 42 28.89 24.72 -28.14
N ALA A 43 28.26 23.88 -28.96
CA ALA A 43 28.94 22.80 -29.65
C ALA A 43 28.48 22.70 -31.10
N SER A 44 29.44 22.60 -32.04
CA SER A 44 29.16 22.53 -33.49
C SER A 44 28.37 23.72 -34.06
N GLY A 45 28.44 24.88 -33.40
CA GLY A 45 27.68 26.08 -33.75
C GLY A 45 26.29 26.18 -33.08
N ASP A 46 25.84 25.15 -32.42
CA ASP A 46 24.55 25.09 -31.74
C ASP A 46 24.69 25.47 -30.26
N ALA A 47 23.71 26.22 -29.74
CA ALA A 47 23.57 26.50 -28.32
C ALA A 47 22.82 25.33 -27.62
N LEU A 48 23.42 24.73 -26.61
CA LEU A 48 22.78 23.73 -25.75
C LEU A 48 22.23 24.42 -24.51
N TRP A 49 20.94 24.30 -24.32
CA TRP A 49 20.22 24.96 -23.25
C TRP A 49 20.08 24.07 -22.02
N ILE A 50 20.16 24.70 -20.83
CA ILE A 50 19.79 24.12 -19.54
C ILE A 50 18.68 24.98 -18.92
N TYR A 51 17.64 24.33 -18.41
CA TYR A 51 16.45 24.98 -17.88
C TYR A 51 16.37 24.70 -16.39
N ARG A 52 16.38 25.77 -15.58
CA ARG A 52 16.43 25.70 -14.12
C ARG A 52 15.03 25.93 -13.52
N PHE A 53 14.62 24.98 -12.70
CA PHE A 53 13.46 25.02 -11.81
C PHE A 53 13.99 25.17 -10.38
N GLN A 54 13.45 26.08 -9.59
CA GLN A 54 13.97 26.36 -8.27
C GLN A 54 12.85 26.46 -7.23
N PRO A 55 13.12 26.16 -5.94
CA PRO A 55 12.16 26.39 -4.87
C PRO A 55 11.68 27.84 -4.83
N GLN A 56 10.42 28.04 -4.41
CA GLN A 56 9.83 29.38 -4.35
C GLN A 56 10.58 30.30 -3.36
N ASP A 57 11.11 29.74 -2.28
CA ASP A 57 11.85 30.41 -1.21
C ASP A 57 13.37 30.41 -1.44
N HIS A 58 13.83 30.06 -2.63
CA HIS A 58 15.27 29.91 -2.91
C HIS A 58 15.99 31.27 -2.99
N ASP A 59 16.94 31.49 -2.08
CA ASP A 59 17.87 32.62 -2.12
C ASP A 59 19.31 32.14 -2.45
N PRO A 60 19.81 32.31 -3.68
CA PRO A 60 21.13 31.85 -4.05
C PRO A 60 22.29 32.46 -3.25
N ALA A 61 22.06 33.61 -2.56
CA ALA A 61 23.10 34.24 -1.76
C ALA A 61 23.44 33.46 -0.48
N ILE A 62 22.45 32.80 0.09
CA ILE A 62 22.56 32.10 1.38
C ILE A 62 22.36 30.58 1.29
N ASP A 63 21.57 30.11 0.33
CA ASP A 63 21.26 28.69 0.18
C ASP A 63 22.44 27.85 -0.31
N ARG A 64 22.43 26.58 0.06
CA ARG A 64 23.31 25.51 -0.43
C ARG A 64 22.47 24.25 -0.63
N ARG A 65 21.53 24.33 -1.58
CA ARG A 65 20.56 23.26 -1.84
C ARG A 65 21.14 22.13 -2.68
N PRO A 66 20.70 20.89 -2.52
CA PRO A 66 21.06 19.83 -3.46
C PRO A 66 20.47 20.15 -4.85
N ALA A 67 21.09 19.58 -5.89
CA ALA A 67 20.66 19.79 -7.26
C ALA A 67 20.43 18.46 -7.99
N VAL A 68 19.62 18.49 -9.05
CA VAL A 68 19.45 17.37 -9.97
C VAL A 68 19.41 17.88 -11.42
N VAL A 69 20.03 17.12 -12.34
CA VAL A 69 19.93 17.40 -13.79
C VAL A 69 19.37 16.18 -14.51
N PHE A 70 18.31 16.41 -15.29
CA PHE A 70 17.62 15.38 -16.07
C PHE A 70 18.02 15.40 -17.53
N PHE A 71 18.23 14.22 -18.12
CA PHE A 71 18.49 13.97 -19.52
C PHE A 71 17.36 13.15 -20.16
N PHE A 72 16.81 13.61 -21.26
CA PHE A 72 15.69 12.93 -21.93
C PHE A 72 16.11 11.65 -22.65
N GLY A 73 15.15 10.72 -22.84
CA GLY A 73 15.31 9.51 -23.62
C GLY A 73 15.14 9.78 -25.13
N GLY A 74 15.31 8.70 -25.92
CA GLY A 74 15.10 8.75 -27.38
C GLY A 74 16.23 8.12 -28.20
N GLY A 75 16.95 7.14 -27.64
CA GLY A 75 17.95 6.30 -28.32
C GLY A 75 19.12 7.09 -28.89
N TRP A 76 19.53 8.21 -28.26
CA TRP A 76 20.53 9.18 -28.75
C TRP A 76 20.18 9.76 -30.14
N ASN A 77 19.00 9.45 -30.65
CA ASN A 77 18.54 9.91 -31.95
C ASN A 77 17.73 11.20 -31.89
N GLY A 78 16.90 11.35 -30.85
CA GLY A 78 15.99 12.49 -30.65
C GLY A 78 15.55 12.60 -29.21
N GLY A 79 14.46 13.31 -28.95
CA GLY A 79 13.86 13.50 -27.63
C GLY A 79 13.59 14.96 -27.29
N SER A 80 13.05 15.21 -26.10
CA SER A 80 12.69 16.55 -25.65
C SER A 80 12.95 16.73 -24.17
N VAL A 81 13.50 17.88 -23.78
CA VAL A 81 13.68 18.34 -22.40
C VAL A 81 12.38 18.35 -21.57
N ARG A 82 11.21 18.35 -22.26
CA ARG A 82 9.89 18.32 -21.58
C ARG A 82 9.60 16.99 -20.89
N GLN A 83 10.28 15.89 -21.27
CA GLN A 83 10.03 14.58 -20.70
C GLN A 83 10.10 14.58 -19.17
N PHE A 84 11.03 15.32 -18.58
CA PHE A 84 11.23 15.37 -17.14
C PHE A 84 10.80 16.70 -16.49
N GLU A 85 9.98 17.51 -17.20
CA GLU A 85 9.46 18.78 -16.64
C GLU A 85 8.76 18.57 -15.30
N LYS A 86 7.87 17.58 -15.22
CA LYS A 86 7.08 17.27 -13.99
C LYS A 86 7.98 16.85 -12.83
N TYR A 87 8.97 16.01 -13.08
CA TYR A 87 9.97 15.61 -12.07
C TYR A 87 10.80 16.80 -11.59
N ALA A 88 11.23 17.66 -12.51
CA ALA A 88 11.98 18.84 -12.15
C ALA A 88 11.14 19.83 -11.32
N ARG A 89 9.87 20.04 -11.64
CA ARG A 89 8.93 20.86 -10.85
C ARG A 89 8.68 20.27 -9.47
N TYR A 90 8.48 18.95 -9.40
CA TYR A 90 8.30 18.24 -8.14
C TYR A 90 9.50 18.41 -7.21
N LEU A 91 10.72 18.06 -7.68
CA LEU A 91 11.92 18.15 -6.86
C LEU A 91 12.29 19.60 -6.51
N ALA A 92 11.97 20.58 -7.38
CA ALA A 92 12.11 21.98 -7.04
C ALA A 92 11.18 22.37 -5.87
N HIS A 93 9.92 21.95 -5.90
CA HIS A 93 9.01 22.17 -4.77
C HIS A 93 9.50 21.50 -3.48
N ARG A 94 10.10 20.31 -3.61
CA ARG A 94 10.68 19.57 -2.48
C ARG A 94 11.99 20.18 -1.93
N GLY A 95 12.48 21.26 -2.51
CA GLY A 95 13.62 22.03 -1.99
C GLY A 95 14.94 21.88 -2.74
N MET A 96 14.98 21.15 -3.87
CA MET A 96 16.16 21.03 -4.72
C MET A 96 16.19 22.12 -5.79
N VAL A 97 17.38 22.42 -6.34
CA VAL A 97 17.47 23.14 -7.62
C VAL A 97 17.51 22.12 -8.75
N ALA A 98 16.42 22.02 -9.53
CA ALA A 98 16.30 21.01 -10.56
C ALA A 98 16.56 21.60 -11.95
N PHE A 99 17.14 20.80 -12.83
CA PHE A 99 17.46 21.17 -14.19
C PHE A 99 16.96 20.12 -15.18
N VAL A 100 16.57 20.56 -16.38
CA VAL A 100 16.48 19.70 -17.55
C VAL A 100 17.48 20.23 -18.60
N ALA A 101 18.36 19.37 -19.09
CA ALA A 101 19.42 19.76 -20.02
C ALA A 101 19.17 19.22 -21.42
N ASP A 102 19.28 20.08 -22.42
CA ASP A 102 19.38 19.64 -23.81
C ASP A 102 20.77 19.05 -24.06
N TYR A 103 20.88 18.15 -25.01
CA TYR A 103 22.15 17.57 -25.44
C TYR A 103 22.08 17.22 -26.92
N ARG A 104 23.23 17.12 -27.60
CA ARG A 104 23.31 16.79 -29.03
C ARG A 104 22.76 15.41 -29.30
N VAL A 105 21.96 15.24 -30.37
CA VAL A 105 21.40 13.99 -30.81
C VAL A 105 21.57 13.79 -32.33
N LYS A 106 21.50 12.55 -32.77
CA LYS A 106 21.75 12.21 -34.18
C LYS A 106 20.83 12.96 -35.15
N SER A 107 19.53 13.06 -34.85
CA SER A 107 18.55 13.67 -35.78
C SER A 107 18.72 15.18 -35.94
N ARG A 108 19.34 15.85 -34.97
CA ARG A 108 19.56 17.31 -35.00
C ARG A 108 20.97 17.70 -35.44
N GLN A 109 21.99 17.02 -34.87
CA GLN A 109 23.39 17.39 -35.09
C GLN A 109 24.21 16.28 -35.77
N GLY A 110 23.63 15.14 -36.12
CA GLY A 110 24.36 14.01 -36.73
C GLY A 110 25.37 13.32 -35.80
N THR A 111 25.29 13.52 -34.50
CA THR A 111 26.30 13.10 -33.54
C THR A 111 26.13 11.67 -33.02
N PRO A 112 27.25 10.99 -32.68
CA PRO A 112 27.22 9.67 -32.03
C PRO A 112 26.91 9.78 -30.53
N PRO A 113 26.59 8.63 -29.84
CA PRO A 113 26.31 8.60 -28.40
C PRO A 113 27.39 9.22 -27.50
N VAL A 114 28.64 9.15 -27.89
CA VAL A 114 29.76 9.80 -27.20
C VAL A 114 29.55 11.31 -27.01
N ALA A 115 29.02 11.99 -28.04
CA ALA A 115 28.73 13.42 -27.94
C ALA A 115 27.63 13.70 -26.91
N CYS A 116 26.65 12.80 -26.76
CA CYS A 116 25.62 12.91 -25.73
C CYS A 116 26.24 12.83 -24.31
N VAL A 117 27.14 11.86 -24.10
CA VAL A 117 27.87 11.71 -22.81
C VAL A 117 28.74 12.94 -22.52
N GLN A 118 29.47 13.46 -23.54
CA GLN A 118 30.24 14.69 -23.40
C GLN A 118 29.39 15.88 -22.94
N ASP A 119 28.20 16.01 -23.51
CA ASP A 119 27.26 17.08 -23.18
C ASP A 119 26.69 16.89 -21.77
N GLY A 120 26.34 15.67 -21.38
CA GLY A 120 25.92 15.35 -20.00
C GLY A 120 26.99 15.72 -18.97
N LYS A 121 28.23 15.32 -19.21
CA LYS A 121 29.38 15.69 -18.36
C LYS A 121 29.60 17.19 -18.29
N SER A 122 29.49 17.89 -19.42
CA SER A 122 29.59 19.36 -19.47
C SER A 122 28.41 20.02 -18.69
N ALA A 123 27.20 19.46 -18.71
CA ALA A 123 26.06 19.98 -17.95
C ALA A 123 26.29 19.86 -16.41
N VAL A 124 26.71 18.70 -15.93
CA VAL A 124 27.05 18.49 -14.50
C VAL A 124 28.21 19.42 -14.08
N ARG A 125 29.24 19.52 -14.89
CA ARG A 125 30.39 20.43 -14.66
C ARG A 125 29.95 21.89 -14.63
N TRP A 126 29.07 22.32 -15.54
CA TRP A 126 28.56 23.67 -15.57
C TRP A 126 27.79 24.00 -14.29
N ILE A 127 26.89 23.11 -13.83
CA ILE A 127 26.15 23.28 -12.57
C ILE A 127 27.14 23.42 -11.40
N ARG A 128 28.10 22.54 -11.30
CA ARG A 128 29.10 22.54 -10.22
C ARG A 128 29.99 23.80 -10.26
N THR A 129 30.40 24.24 -11.43
CA THR A 129 31.17 25.50 -11.61
C THR A 129 30.38 26.71 -11.15
N HIS A 130 29.05 26.72 -11.36
CA HIS A 130 28.21 27.86 -11.02
C HIS A 130 27.49 27.66 -9.66
N ALA A 131 27.86 26.65 -8.88
CA ALA A 131 27.14 26.27 -7.66
C ALA A 131 26.94 27.44 -6.68
N SER A 132 27.98 28.26 -6.46
CA SER A 132 27.88 29.45 -5.59
C SER A 132 26.87 30.48 -6.11
N ARG A 133 26.87 30.76 -7.41
CA ARG A 133 25.88 31.67 -8.05
C ARG A 133 24.47 31.13 -8.02
N LEU A 134 24.35 29.81 -8.06
CA LEU A 134 23.07 29.10 -8.12
C LEU A 134 22.53 28.74 -6.75
N GLY A 135 23.26 29.00 -5.65
CA GLY A 135 22.85 28.59 -4.30
C GLY A 135 22.82 27.07 -4.11
N ILE A 136 23.71 26.34 -4.80
CA ILE A 136 23.76 24.88 -4.83
C ILE A 136 24.96 24.37 -4.02
N ASP A 137 24.79 23.22 -3.37
CA ASP A 137 25.88 22.45 -2.80
C ASP A 137 26.63 21.71 -3.93
N PRO A 138 27.92 22.03 -4.20
CA PRO A 138 28.65 21.38 -5.29
C PRO A 138 28.96 19.90 -5.05
N GLY A 139 28.74 19.37 -3.83
CA GLY A 139 28.90 17.96 -3.47
C GLY A 139 27.59 17.19 -3.44
N ARG A 140 26.46 17.81 -3.86
CA ARG A 140 25.13 17.16 -3.91
C ARG A 140 24.42 17.46 -5.23
N ILE A 141 24.98 16.94 -6.34
CA ILE A 141 24.43 17.08 -7.70
C ILE A 141 24.09 15.69 -8.24
N ALA A 142 22.80 15.37 -8.33
CA ALA A 142 22.31 14.15 -8.95
C ALA A 142 22.24 14.28 -10.47
N ALA A 143 22.52 13.20 -11.20
CA ALA A 143 22.18 13.05 -12.61
C ALA A 143 21.04 12.05 -12.76
N ALA A 144 20.05 12.39 -13.59
CA ALA A 144 18.85 11.64 -13.82
C ALA A 144 18.53 11.50 -15.31
N GLY A 145 17.85 10.43 -15.70
CA GLY A 145 17.42 10.33 -17.09
C GLY A 145 16.76 9.00 -17.43
N GLY A 146 16.06 9.02 -18.59
CA GLY A 146 15.35 7.85 -19.11
C GLY A 146 16.00 7.25 -20.34
N SER A 147 16.04 5.91 -20.47
CA SER A 147 16.55 5.22 -21.65
C SER A 147 17.96 5.70 -22.03
N ALA A 148 18.15 6.25 -23.22
CA ALA A 148 19.41 6.85 -23.65
C ALA A 148 19.85 8.03 -22.76
N GLY A 149 18.92 8.81 -22.20
CA GLY A 149 19.21 9.84 -21.21
C GLY A 149 19.65 9.23 -19.88
N GLY A 150 19.11 8.07 -19.52
CA GLY A 150 19.60 7.26 -18.39
C GLY A 150 21.04 6.78 -18.60
N HIS A 151 21.42 6.44 -19.82
CA HIS A 151 22.82 6.17 -20.16
C HIS A 151 23.71 7.42 -19.96
N VAL A 152 23.26 8.58 -20.49
CA VAL A 152 23.99 9.84 -20.30
C VAL A 152 24.18 10.14 -18.81
N ALA A 153 23.11 10.00 -18.01
CA ALA A 153 23.17 10.20 -16.56
C ALA A 153 24.15 9.22 -15.88
N ALA A 154 24.01 7.91 -16.14
CA ALA A 154 24.88 6.87 -15.58
C ALA A 154 26.34 7.09 -15.96
N ALA A 155 26.61 7.45 -17.20
CA ALA A 155 27.97 7.70 -17.69
C ALA A 155 28.62 8.94 -17.02
N THR A 156 27.84 9.93 -16.52
CA THR A 156 28.42 11.04 -15.76
C THR A 156 28.99 10.59 -14.42
N GLY A 157 28.38 9.58 -13.79
CA GLY A 157 28.79 9.08 -12.48
C GLY A 157 29.81 7.94 -12.52
N ILE A 158 29.73 7.07 -13.56
CA ILE A 158 30.42 5.77 -13.59
C ILE A 158 31.54 5.72 -14.64
N CYS A 159 31.34 6.29 -15.84
CA CYS A 159 32.33 6.18 -16.90
C CYS A 159 33.40 7.26 -16.79
N GLU A 160 34.67 6.86 -16.75
CA GLU A 160 35.79 7.81 -16.80
C GLU A 160 36.06 8.32 -18.23
N GLY A 161 36.69 9.45 -18.37
CA GLY A 161 36.99 10.07 -19.67
C GLY A 161 35.74 10.65 -20.35
N PHE A 162 35.71 10.67 -21.67
CA PHE A 162 34.64 11.24 -22.50
C PHE A 162 34.30 12.71 -22.18
N GLU A 163 35.30 13.46 -21.76
CA GLU A 163 35.15 14.89 -21.52
C GLU A 163 35.30 15.65 -22.85
N ASP A 164 34.55 16.76 -22.98
CA ASP A 164 34.70 17.59 -24.18
C ASP A 164 36.04 18.34 -24.11
N PRO A 165 36.95 18.16 -25.06
CA PRO A 165 38.26 18.82 -25.05
C PRO A 165 38.15 20.35 -25.16
N HIS A 166 37.00 20.89 -25.52
CA HIS A 166 36.72 22.34 -25.64
C HIS A 166 36.13 22.92 -24.35
N ASP A 167 35.86 22.08 -23.35
CA ASP A 167 35.34 22.54 -22.05
C ASP A 167 36.44 23.19 -21.23
N LYS A 168 36.36 24.52 -21.09
CA LYS A 168 37.35 25.33 -20.40
C LYS A 168 37.41 25.14 -18.89
N SER A 169 36.42 24.46 -18.29
CA SER A 169 36.27 24.18 -16.86
C SER A 169 36.87 22.83 -16.47
N GLY A 170 37.84 22.31 -17.20
CA GLY A 170 38.37 20.95 -17.08
C GLY A 170 38.93 20.53 -15.70
N HIS A 171 39.16 21.49 -14.78
CA HIS A 171 39.60 21.24 -13.40
C HIS A 171 38.41 20.94 -12.45
N VAL A 172 37.16 21.15 -12.88
CA VAL A 172 35.96 20.88 -12.08
C VAL A 172 35.41 19.50 -12.48
N SER A 173 35.11 18.65 -11.48
CA SER A 173 34.65 17.30 -11.70
C SER A 173 33.27 17.29 -12.43
N PRO A 174 33.11 16.49 -13.49
CA PRO A 174 31.83 16.24 -14.13
C PRO A 174 31.05 15.07 -13.49
N LYS A 175 31.63 14.42 -12.44
CA LYS A 175 31.02 13.23 -11.82
C LYS A 175 29.79 13.62 -11.02
N ALA A 176 28.66 12.97 -11.30
CA ALA A 176 27.44 13.12 -10.48
C ALA A 176 27.64 12.49 -9.10
N ASP A 177 26.94 13.02 -8.09
CA ASP A 177 27.04 12.57 -6.70
C ASP A 177 25.90 11.59 -6.31
N ALA A 178 24.88 11.42 -7.18
CA ALA A 178 23.82 10.41 -7.11
C ALA A 178 23.23 10.15 -8.50
N LEU A 179 22.65 8.97 -8.74
CA LEU A 179 22.06 8.59 -10.03
C LEU A 179 20.59 8.16 -9.86
N LEU A 180 19.69 8.75 -10.70
CA LEU A 180 18.25 8.42 -10.75
C LEU A 180 17.93 7.93 -12.17
N LEU A 181 17.83 6.61 -12.34
CA LEU A 181 17.87 5.97 -13.65
C LEU A 181 16.54 5.32 -14.02
N PHE A 182 15.87 5.82 -15.04
CA PHE A 182 14.57 5.34 -15.52
C PHE A 182 14.74 4.48 -16.78
N ASN A 183 14.53 3.18 -16.71
CA ASN A 183 14.82 2.18 -17.75
C ASN A 183 16.10 2.51 -18.57
N PRO A 184 17.25 2.66 -17.86
CA PRO A 184 18.47 3.18 -18.48
C PRO A 184 19.11 2.19 -19.43
N VAL A 185 19.82 2.70 -20.45
CA VAL A 185 20.82 1.91 -21.14
C VAL A 185 22.11 1.95 -20.31
N TYR A 186 22.54 0.84 -19.76
CA TYR A 186 23.79 0.72 -18.98
C TYR A 186 24.74 -0.36 -19.52
N ASP A 187 24.25 -1.26 -20.38
CA ASP A 187 25.03 -2.28 -21.07
C ASP A 187 25.04 -2.02 -22.59
N ASN A 188 26.22 -1.71 -23.13
CA ASN A 188 26.47 -1.54 -24.56
C ASN A 188 27.35 -2.66 -25.13
N SER A 189 27.41 -3.83 -24.49
CA SER A 189 28.09 -5.02 -24.99
C SER A 189 27.55 -5.46 -26.35
N PRO A 190 28.17 -6.41 -27.03
CA PRO A 190 27.69 -6.95 -28.32
C PRO A 190 26.23 -7.46 -28.26
N SER A 191 25.76 -7.92 -27.10
CA SER A 191 24.38 -8.31 -26.83
C SER A 191 23.52 -7.17 -26.23
N GLY A 192 24.13 -6.06 -25.82
CA GLY A 192 23.46 -4.93 -25.20
C GLY A 192 22.88 -3.93 -26.20
N TYR A 193 22.09 -2.98 -25.67
CA TYR A 193 21.43 -2.01 -26.51
C TYR A 193 22.39 -1.00 -27.12
N GLY A 194 22.29 -0.83 -28.44
CA GLY A 194 23.00 0.21 -29.19
C GLY A 194 24.51 -0.05 -29.40
N HIS A 195 24.99 -1.29 -29.25
CA HIS A 195 26.37 -1.67 -29.54
C HIS A 195 26.86 -1.16 -30.89
N ASP A 196 26.01 -1.29 -31.91
CA ASP A 196 26.29 -0.81 -33.27
C ASP A 196 26.54 0.70 -33.40
N ARG A 197 26.12 1.46 -32.40
CA ARG A 197 26.26 2.93 -32.33
C ARG A 197 27.45 3.40 -31.51
N VAL A 198 27.94 2.58 -30.57
CA VAL A 198 29.08 2.89 -29.72
C VAL A 198 30.36 2.22 -30.17
N GLN A 199 30.26 1.02 -30.79
CA GLN A 199 31.36 0.26 -31.42
C GLN A 199 32.71 0.35 -30.65
N GLU A 200 33.66 1.09 -31.17
CA GLU A 200 35.03 1.23 -30.63
C GLU A 200 35.10 1.87 -29.24
N GLN A 201 34.05 2.59 -28.80
CA GLN A 201 33.99 3.14 -27.45
C GLN A 201 33.59 2.11 -26.40
N PHE A 202 33.07 0.94 -26.78
CA PHE A 202 32.84 -0.17 -25.85
C PHE A 202 34.21 -0.81 -25.46
N PRO A 203 34.45 -1.19 -24.17
CA PRO A 203 33.50 -1.11 -23.05
C PRO A 203 33.50 0.24 -22.29
N ALA A 204 34.39 1.17 -22.60
CA ALA A 204 34.61 2.39 -21.81
C ALA A 204 33.37 3.27 -21.64
N ILE A 205 32.46 3.31 -22.63
CA ILE A 205 31.20 4.11 -22.57
C ILE A 205 30.05 3.37 -21.86
N SER A 206 30.22 2.09 -21.53
CA SER A 206 29.16 1.22 -20.98
C SER A 206 29.19 1.22 -19.45
N PRO A 207 28.25 1.86 -18.74
CA PRO A 207 28.28 1.94 -17.29
C PRO A 207 28.43 0.61 -16.56
N ALA A 208 27.75 -0.45 -17.01
CA ALA A 208 27.84 -1.78 -16.43
C ALA A 208 29.26 -2.42 -16.47
N HIS A 209 30.15 -1.90 -17.31
CA HIS A 209 31.51 -2.41 -17.47
C HIS A 209 32.60 -1.54 -16.75
N ASN A 210 32.16 -0.48 -16.05
CA ASN A 210 33.06 0.50 -15.43
C ASN A 210 32.79 0.71 -13.95
N ILE A 211 32.03 -0.16 -13.29
CA ILE A 211 31.63 -0.03 -11.88
C ILE A 211 32.85 -0.09 -10.95
N THR A 212 32.95 0.86 -10.04
CA THR A 212 34.00 0.99 -9.04
C THR A 212 33.44 1.31 -7.64
N PRO A 213 34.21 1.11 -6.55
CA PRO A 213 33.71 1.39 -5.19
C PRO A 213 33.40 2.87 -4.89
N ASP A 214 33.88 3.79 -5.70
CA ASP A 214 33.66 5.23 -5.54
C ASP A 214 32.54 5.77 -6.43
N ASP A 215 31.74 4.88 -7.03
CA ASP A 215 30.59 5.26 -7.81
C ASP A 215 29.45 5.80 -6.91
N PRO A 216 28.61 6.70 -7.45
CA PRO A 216 27.56 7.34 -6.68
C PRO A 216 26.41 6.38 -6.33
N PRO A 217 25.72 6.59 -5.19
CA PRO A 217 24.49 5.88 -4.88
C PRO A 217 23.49 5.99 -6.02
N THR A 218 22.80 4.87 -6.32
CA THR A 218 22.05 4.72 -7.55
C THR A 218 20.66 4.11 -7.28
N ILE A 219 19.60 4.68 -7.87
CA ILE A 219 18.29 4.06 -7.97
C ILE A 219 17.95 3.77 -9.43
N VAL A 220 17.45 2.56 -9.70
CA VAL A 220 17.08 2.09 -11.04
C VAL A 220 15.62 1.66 -11.05
N PHE A 221 14.88 2.13 -12.06
CA PHE A 221 13.51 1.70 -12.35
C PHE A 221 13.48 0.99 -13.69
N LEU A 222 12.88 -0.22 -13.75
CA LEU A 222 12.78 -1.02 -14.97
C LEU A 222 11.43 -1.74 -15.04
N GLY A 223 10.87 -1.86 -16.25
CA GLY A 223 9.69 -2.71 -16.49
C GLY A 223 10.09 -4.16 -16.83
N SER A 224 9.36 -5.16 -16.31
CA SER A 224 9.68 -6.56 -16.57
C SER A 224 9.46 -6.96 -18.03
N ASP A 225 8.58 -6.25 -18.76
CA ASP A 225 8.30 -6.44 -20.18
C ASP A 225 9.12 -5.52 -21.11
N ASP A 226 10.17 -4.89 -20.59
CA ASP A 226 11.07 -4.05 -21.39
C ASP A 226 11.78 -4.92 -22.46
N LYS A 227 11.43 -4.69 -23.73
CA LYS A 227 12.01 -5.43 -24.87
C LYS A 227 13.34 -4.87 -25.36
N LEU A 228 13.78 -3.72 -24.82
CA LEU A 228 15.06 -3.09 -25.18
C LEU A 228 16.14 -3.36 -24.13
N ILE A 229 15.76 -3.40 -22.86
CA ILE A 229 16.67 -3.56 -21.71
C ILE A 229 16.17 -4.76 -20.89
N PRO A 230 16.80 -5.94 -21.02
CA PRO A 230 16.39 -7.13 -20.27
C PRO A 230 16.53 -6.96 -18.75
N VAL A 231 15.62 -7.56 -17.98
CA VAL A 231 15.61 -7.49 -16.51
C VAL A 231 16.91 -8.06 -15.92
N GLU A 232 17.44 -9.10 -16.51
CA GLU A 232 18.67 -9.76 -16.07
C GLU A 232 19.87 -8.79 -16.08
N THR A 233 19.89 -7.84 -17.03
CA THR A 233 20.96 -6.83 -17.09
C THR A 233 20.81 -5.80 -15.97
N ALA A 234 19.58 -5.44 -15.58
CA ALA A 234 19.32 -4.56 -14.43
C ALA A 234 19.74 -5.23 -13.11
N GLN A 235 19.37 -6.48 -12.93
CA GLN A 235 19.74 -7.28 -11.75
C GLN A 235 21.26 -7.46 -11.65
N ALA A 236 21.93 -7.70 -12.77
CA ALA A 236 23.38 -7.80 -12.82
C ALA A 236 24.06 -6.46 -12.49
N PHE A 237 23.52 -5.34 -12.98
CA PHE A 237 24.03 -4.01 -12.71
C PHE A 237 23.87 -3.63 -11.23
N ASP A 238 22.69 -3.82 -10.63
CA ASP A 238 22.44 -3.61 -9.21
C ASP A 238 23.34 -4.49 -8.33
N THR A 239 23.46 -5.77 -8.68
CA THR A 239 24.34 -6.71 -7.97
C THR A 239 25.79 -6.27 -8.01
N ALA A 240 26.27 -5.78 -9.18
CA ALA A 240 27.64 -5.31 -9.33
C ALA A 240 27.92 -4.04 -8.49
N LEU A 241 26.97 -3.09 -8.46
CA LEU A 241 27.06 -1.90 -7.59
C LEU A 241 27.14 -2.30 -6.11
N ARG A 242 26.25 -3.15 -5.64
CA ARG A 242 26.23 -3.63 -4.24
C ARG A 242 27.53 -4.39 -3.89
N ASN A 243 28.03 -5.22 -4.78
CA ASN A 243 29.31 -5.94 -4.59
C ASN A 243 30.51 -4.99 -4.52
N ALA A 244 30.44 -3.84 -5.21
CA ALA A 244 31.43 -2.78 -5.10
C ALA A 244 31.27 -1.94 -3.82
N GLY A 245 30.25 -2.18 -3.00
CA GLY A 245 29.97 -1.41 -1.78
C GLY A 245 29.18 -0.13 -2.03
N VAL A 246 28.63 0.06 -3.23
CA VAL A 246 27.81 1.20 -3.61
C VAL A 246 26.36 0.95 -3.17
N TYR A 247 25.72 1.95 -2.54
CA TYR A 247 24.31 1.89 -2.23
C TYR A 247 23.48 1.88 -3.52
N SER A 248 22.66 0.85 -3.73
CA SER A 248 21.85 0.67 -4.93
C SER A 248 20.47 0.13 -4.61
N GLU A 249 19.46 0.74 -5.24
CA GLU A 249 18.06 0.27 -5.22
C GLU A 249 17.60 -0.05 -6.64
N LEU A 250 17.02 -1.23 -6.84
CA LEU A 250 16.41 -1.64 -8.10
C LEU A 250 14.93 -1.94 -7.88
N TYR A 251 14.07 -1.26 -8.65
CA TYR A 251 12.63 -1.51 -8.71
C TYR A 251 12.23 -2.05 -10.08
N VAL A 252 11.74 -3.28 -10.13
CA VAL A 252 11.23 -3.92 -11.33
C VAL A 252 9.70 -3.90 -11.28
N TYR A 253 9.06 -3.30 -12.29
CA TYR A 253 7.61 -3.15 -12.39
C TYR A 253 7.04 -4.24 -13.29
N GLU A 254 6.25 -5.13 -12.71
CA GLU A 254 5.74 -6.32 -13.39
C GLU A 254 4.80 -5.95 -14.56
N GLY A 255 5.00 -6.62 -15.71
CA GLY A 255 4.21 -6.42 -16.92
C GLY A 255 4.40 -5.05 -17.59
N GLN A 256 5.34 -4.22 -17.15
CA GLN A 256 5.52 -2.87 -17.69
C GLN A 256 6.54 -2.83 -18.83
N PRO A 257 6.23 -2.12 -19.94
CA PRO A 257 7.12 -2.00 -21.08
C PRO A 257 8.15 -0.87 -20.90
N HIS A 258 9.06 -0.74 -21.87
CA HIS A 258 9.99 0.39 -21.95
C HIS A 258 9.26 1.75 -21.94
N GLY A 259 9.66 2.69 -21.11
CA GLY A 259 9.03 4.02 -20.99
C GLY A 259 7.88 4.10 -20.01
N PHE A 260 7.61 3.06 -19.23
CA PHE A 260 6.50 2.94 -18.29
C PHE A 260 6.41 4.09 -17.24
N PHE A 261 7.52 4.75 -16.95
CA PHE A 261 7.58 5.88 -16.01
C PHE A 261 6.97 7.18 -16.58
N ASN A 262 6.65 7.23 -17.87
CA ASN A 262 5.90 8.34 -18.45
C ASN A 262 4.40 8.15 -18.15
N GLU A 263 3.73 9.20 -17.68
CA GLU A 263 2.31 9.16 -17.31
C GLU A 263 1.40 8.58 -18.40
N THR A 264 1.70 8.89 -19.66
CA THR A 264 0.94 8.41 -20.82
C THR A 264 1.07 6.91 -21.07
N GLN A 265 2.07 6.25 -20.48
CA GLN A 265 2.25 4.79 -20.56
C GLN A 265 1.64 4.09 -19.35
N SER A 266 1.96 4.58 -18.15
CA SER A 266 1.43 4.05 -16.89
C SER A 266 1.40 5.14 -15.83
N GLN A 267 0.21 5.71 -15.58
CA GLN A 267 0.04 6.72 -14.54
C GLN A 267 0.47 6.19 -13.17
N ARG A 268 0.07 4.97 -12.82
CA ARG A 268 0.45 4.30 -11.56
C ARG A 268 1.98 4.26 -11.37
N CYS A 269 2.68 3.73 -12.37
CA CYS A 269 4.14 3.60 -12.26
C CYS A 269 4.83 4.96 -12.27
N CYS A 270 4.30 5.93 -13.01
CA CYS A 270 4.79 7.31 -12.96
C CYS A 270 4.70 7.87 -11.54
N ILE A 271 3.56 7.72 -10.86
CA ILE A 271 3.35 8.13 -9.48
C ILE A 271 4.36 7.44 -8.53
N ASP A 272 4.50 6.13 -8.66
CA ASP A 272 5.41 5.37 -7.79
C ASP A 272 6.88 5.79 -8.01
N THR A 273 7.30 6.03 -9.25
CA THR A 273 8.66 6.51 -9.52
C THR A 273 8.92 7.92 -8.94
N PHE A 274 7.91 8.83 -8.85
CA PHE A 274 8.04 10.07 -8.09
C PHE A 274 8.29 9.80 -6.62
N ILE A 275 7.48 8.94 -6.01
CA ILE A 275 7.54 8.59 -4.59
C ILE A 275 8.88 7.95 -4.25
N ARG A 276 9.33 6.95 -5.03
CA ARG A 276 10.61 6.26 -4.82
C ARG A 276 11.82 7.17 -5.01
N THR A 277 11.77 8.04 -6.01
CA THR A 277 12.84 9.05 -6.22
C THR A 277 12.97 9.96 -5.00
N ASP A 278 11.85 10.46 -4.46
CA ASP A 278 11.83 11.30 -3.26
C ASP A 278 12.37 10.53 -2.03
N GLN A 279 11.91 9.31 -1.81
CA GLN A 279 12.36 8.46 -0.70
C GLN A 279 13.86 8.15 -0.78
N PHE A 280 14.38 7.84 -1.96
CA PHE A 280 15.81 7.64 -2.17
C PHE A 280 16.62 8.88 -1.83
N LEU A 281 16.22 10.06 -2.31
CA LEU A 281 16.88 11.32 -2.01
C LEU A 281 16.76 11.70 -0.53
N ASN A 282 15.66 11.36 0.12
CA ASN A 282 15.48 11.51 1.57
C ASN A 282 16.45 10.58 2.34
N HIS A 283 16.59 9.32 1.92
CA HIS A 283 17.54 8.37 2.50
C HIS A 283 18.99 8.88 2.43
N LEU A 284 19.35 9.56 1.34
CA LEU A 284 20.65 10.20 1.20
C LEU A 284 20.80 11.49 2.02
N GLY A 285 19.74 11.93 2.72
CA GLY A 285 19.74 13.19 3.47
C GLY A 285 19.71 14.45 2.58
N TRP A 286 19.24 14.32 1.34
CA TRP A 286 19.12 15.43 0.39
C TRP A 286 17.75 16.11 0.43
N LEU A 287 16.73 15.37 0.82
CA LEU A 287 15.37 15.86 1.07
C LEU A 287 14.95 15.59 2.52
N GLU A 288 14.00 16.35 3.02
CA GLU A 288 13.42 16.16 4.35
C GLU A 288 11.93 15.83 4.26
N GLY A 289 11.43 15.03 5.21
CA GLY A 289 10.02 14.68 5.32
C GLY A 289 9.58 13.61 4.32
N LYS A 290 8.28 13.45 4.17
CA LYS A 290 7.67 12.47 3.26
C LYS A 290 7.47 13.04 1.85
N PRO A 291 7.33 12.19 0.82
CA PRO A 291 6.91 12.61 -0.52
C PRO A 291 5.61 13.42 -0.48
N ASP A 292 5.55 14.52 -1.23
CA ASP A 292 4.36 15.36 -1.34
C ASP A 292 3.38 14.78 -2.38
N ARG A 293 2.45 13.96 -1.90
CA ARG A 293 1.45 13.29 -2.75
C ARG A 293 0.43 14.25 -3.34
N SER A 294 0.11 15.34 -2.63
CA SER A 294 -0.82 16.37 -3.12
C SER A 294 -0.25 17.05 -4.36
N LEU A 295 1.03 17.42 -4.32
CA LEU A 295 1.71 17.99 -5.47
C LEU A 295 1.84 17.01 -6.64
N ILE A 296 2.13 15.72 -6.35
CA ILE A 296 2.14 14.69 -7.42
C ILE A 296 0.79 14.69 -8.14
N ARG A 297 -0.33 14.69 -7.41
CA ARG A 297 -1.68 14.77 -8.03
C ARG A 297 -1.88 16.02 -8.88
N GLU A 298 -1.41 17.18 -8.43
CA GLU A 298 -1.53 18.45 -9.17
C GLU A 298 -0.71 18.46 -10.48
N LEU A 299 0.43 17.76 -10.49
CA LEU A 299 1.30 17.67 -11.66
C LEU A 299 0.81 16.68 -12.72
N LEU A 300 -0.06 15.74 -12.38
CA LEU A 300 -0.60 14.76 -13.31
C LEU A 300 -1.58 15.42 -14.30
N GLU A 301 -1.56 15.00 -15.56
CA GLU A 301 -2.50 15.46 -16.58
C GLU A 301 -3.88 14.83 -16.41
N GLN A 302 -3.93 13.65 -15.83
CA GLN A 302 -5.16 12.93 -15.53
C GLN A 302 -5.29 12.76 -14.02
N ALA A 303 -6.51 12.88 -13.49
CA ALA A 303 -6.76 12.58 -12.09
C ALA A 303 -6.43 11.09 -11.81
N PRO A 304 -5.79 10.76 -10.66
CA PRO A 304 -5.63 9.37 -10.25
C PRO A 304 -6.98 8.65 -10.18
N PRO A 305 -7.01 7.33 -10.37
CA PRO A 305 -8.26 6.57 -10.27
C PRO A 305 -8.89 6.76 -8.89
N THR A 306 -10.19 6.97 -8.86
CA THR A 306 -10.99 7.10 -7.63
C THR A 306 -12.07 6.03 -7.61
N PRO A 307 -11.70 4.74 -7.38
CA PRO A 307 -12.67 3.65 -7.40
C PRO A 307 -13.67 3.79 -6.26
N ASN A 308 -14.87 3.28 -6.44
CA ASN A 308 -15.73 2.97 -5.32
C ASN A 308 -15.04 1.92 -4.44
N ILE A 309 -15.30 1.94 -3.14
CA ILE A 309 -14.77 0.95 -2.20
C ILE A 309 -15.95 0.32 -1.46
N VAL A 310 -16.13 -0.99 -1.64
CA VAL A 310 -17.11 -1.80 -0.91
C VAL A 310 -16.32 -2.73 0.02
N PHE A 311 -16.39 -2.46 1.33
CA PHE A 311 -15.66 -3.21 2.35
C PHE A 311 -16.63 -4.06 3.17
N ILE A 312 -16.63 -5.37 2.94
CA ILE A 312 -17.52 -6.35 3.59
C ILE A 312 -16.74 -7.04 4.69
N MET A 313 -17.21 -6.96 5.94
CA MET A 313 -16.57 -7.58 7.09
C MET A 313 -17.54 -8.45 7.86
N CYS A 314 -17.27 -9.74 7.94
CA CYS A 314 -18.00 -10.68 8.79
C CYS A 314 -17.66 -10.47 10.27
N ASP A 315 -18.53 -10.97 11.14
CA ASP A 315 -18.40 -10.94 12.60
C ASP A 315 -18.22 -12.38 13.09
N ASP A 316 -17.03 -12.75 13.57
CA ASP A 316 -16.69 -14.10 14.07
C ASP A 316 -16.60 -15.19 12.98
N LEU A 317 -16.32 -14.87 11.73
CA LEU A 317 -16.08 -15.88 10.69
C LEU A 317 -14.63 -16.40 10.77
N GLY A 318 -14.46 -17.68 11.00
CA GLY A 318 -13.13 -18.31 11.05
C GLY A 318 -12.48 -18.43 9.67
N TYR A 319 -11.16 -18.48 9.64
CA TYR A 319 -10.39 -18.71 8.40
C TYR A 319 -10.83 -19.98 7.68
N GLY A 320 -11.05 -21.08 8.46
CA GLY A 320 -11.45 -22.37 7.93
C GLY A 320 -12.94 -22.50 7.60
N ASP A 321 -13.76 -21.52 7.90
CA ASP A 321 -15.18 -21.50 7.53
C ASP A 321 -15.40 -21.13 6.05
N VAL A 322 -14.38 -20.59 5.38
CA VAL A 322 -14.40 -20.30 3.93
C VAL A 322 -13.80 -21.49 3.17
N GLN A 323 -14.62 -22.08 2.29
CA GLN A 323 -14.30 -23.37 1.67
C GLN A 323 -12.99 -23.35 0.85
N CYS A 324 -12.74 -22.31 0.05
CA CYS A 324 -11.52 -22.22 -0.76
C CYS A 324 -10.22 -22.09 0.05
N LEU A 325 -10.30 -21.63 1.32
CA LEU A 325 -9.14 -21.56 2.24
C LEU A 325 -8.93 -22.85 3.04
N ASN A 326 -9.89 -23.75 3.04
CA ASN A 326 -9.88 -24.99 3.84
C ASN A 326 -10.36 -26.19 3.03
N PRO A 327 -9.69 -26.52 1.90
CA PRO A 327 -10.15 -27.57 0.99
C PRO A 327 -10.13 -28.96 1.62
N GLU A 328 -9.29 -29.19 2.64
CA GLU A 328 -9.13 -30.49 3.30
C GLU A 328 -10.21 -30.72 4.39
N PHE A 329 -10.49 -29.69 5.20
CA PHE A 329 -11.36 -29.80 6.39
C PHE A 329 -12.56 -28.83 6.35
N GLY A 330 -12.82 -28.18 5.24
CA GLY A 330 -13.95 -27.26 5.06
C GLY A 330 -15.20 -27.98 4.59
N GLN A 331 -16.19 -28.12 5.49
CA GLN A 331 -17.47 -28.76 5.17
C GLN A 331 -18.57 -27.77 4.83
N ILE A 332 -18.38 -26.47 5.16
CA ILE A 332 -19.36 -25.42 4.89
C ILE A 332 -19.15 -24.91 3.46
N LYS A 333 -20.25 -24.74 2.71
CA LYS A 333 -20.18 -24.24 1.33
C LYS A 333 -20.29 -22.73 1.30
N THR A 334 -19.32 -22.08 0.64
CA THR A 334 -19.24 -20.62 0.50
C THR A 334 -19.02 -20.20 -0.97
N PRO A 335 -19.90 -20.60 -1.91
CA PRO A 335 -19.66 -20.42 -3.33
C PRO A 335 -19.55 -18.97 -3.79
N CYS A 336 -20.23 -18.01 -3.12
CA CYS A 336 -20.15 -16.59 -3.47
C CYS A 336 -18.82 -15.98 -3.03
N ILE A 337 -18.37 -16.28 -1.82
CA ILE A 337 -17.06 -15.86 -1.29
C ILE A 337 -15.93 -16.51 -2.10
N ASP A 338 -16.05 -17.81 -2.42
CA ASP A 338 -15.07 -18.53 -3.25
C ASP A 338 -14.97 -17.94 -4.65
N SER A 339 -16.12 -17.52 -5.23
CA SER A 339 -16.14 -16.83 -6.53
C SER A 339 -15.47 -15.45 -6.47
N LEU A 340 -15.64 -14.73 -5.36
CA LEU A 340 -14.94 -13.45 -5.14
C LEU A 340 -13.42 -13.65 -5.08
N ALA A 341 -12.97 -14.67 -4.33
CA ALA A 341 -11.55 -15.03 -4.23
C ALA A 341 -10.97 -15.40 -5.60
N ALA A 342 -11.69 -16.23 -6.37
CA ALA A 342 -11.27 -16.62 -7.71
C ALA A 342 -11.25 -15.45 -8.72
N ALA A 343 -12.14 -14.47 -8.57
CA ALA A 343 -12.20 -13.30 -9.45
C ALA A 343 -11.22 -12.17 -9.06
N GLY A 344 -10.39 -12.37 -8.04
CA GLY A 344 -9.45 -11.39 -7.53
C GLY A 344 -8.20 -12.00 -6.93
N MET A 345 -7.74 -11.40 -5.82
CA MET A 345 -6.54 -11.79 -5.08
C MET A 345 -6.90 -12.32 -3.70
N THR A 346 -6.25 -13.42 -3.29
CA THR A 346 -6.29 -13.99 -1.95
C THR A 346 -5.04 -13.62 -1.16
N PHE A 347 -5.19 -13.00 0.01
CA PHE A 347 -4.07 -12.82 0.94
C PHE A 347 -4.01 -14.01 1.90
N THR A 348 -2.95 -14.81 1.80
CA THR A 348 -2.80 -16.03 2.57
C THR A 348 -2.24 -15.80 3.97
N ASP A 349 -1.63 -14.63 4.22
CA ASP A 349 -1.07 -14.22 5.52
C ASP A 349 -1.71 -12.89 6.00
N ALA A 350 -3.05 -12.90 6.12
CA ALA A 350 -3.82 -11.73 6.53
C ALA A 350 -4.34 -11.85 7.98
N HIS A 351 -4.22 -10.75 8.72
CA HIS A 351 -4.52 -10.71 10.15
C HIS A 351 -5.45 -9.56 10.54
N SER A 352 -6.18 -9.76 11.64
CA SER A 352 -6.73 -8.68 12.44
C SER A 352 -5.71 -8.24 13.50
N GLY A 353 -5.70 -6.96 13.87
CA GLY A 353 -4.81 -6.43 14.92
C GLY A 353 -5.17 -6.88 16.33
N SER A 354 -6.30 -7.57 16.48
CA SER A 354 -6.76 -8.16 17.73
C SER A 354 -7.65 -9.36 17.44
N ALA A 355 -7.67 -10.30 18.39
CA ALA A 355 -8.52 -11.49 18.31
C ALA A 355 -10.00 -11.23 18.72
N VAL A 356 -10.46 -9.98 18.78
CA VAL A 356 -11.84 -9.60 19.12
C VAL A 356 -12.28 -8.32 18.39
N CYS A 357 -13.59 -8.19 18.24
CA CYS A 357 -14.26 -7.24 17.33
C CYS A 357 -13.97 -5.75 17.58
N THR A 358 -14.22 -5.18 18.78
CA THR A 358 -14.02 -3.73 19.00
C THR A 358 -12.61 -3.24 18.62
N PRO A 359 -11.52 -3.88 19.11
CA PRO A 359 -10.17 -3.46 18.74
C PRO A 359 -9.88 -3.53 17.25
N THR A 360 -10.35 -4.57 16.58
CA THR A 360 -10.18 -4.73 15.13
C THR A 360 -10.89 -3.63 14.35
N ARG A 361 -12.16 -3.35 14.70
CA ARG A 361 -12.96 -2.29 14.04
C ARG A 361 -12.36 -0.91 14.25
N TYR A 362 -11.81 -0.64 15.45
CA TYR A 362 -11.05 0.56 15.73
C TYR A 362 -9.80 0.65 14.82
N GLY A 363 -9.04 -0.44 14.72
CA GLY A 363 -7.84 -0.53 13.89
C GLY A 363 -8.13 -0.25 12.42
N LEU A 364 -9.15 -0.88 11.85
CA LEU A 364 -9.59 -0.65 10.47
C LEU A 364 -9.89 0.82 10.20
N LEU A 365 -10.69 1.44 11.08
CA LEU A 365 -11.17 2.80 10.84
C LEU A 365 -10.11 3.87 11.07
N THR A 366 -9.14 3.65 11.97
CA THR A 366 -8.16 4.66 12.36
C THR A 366 -6.73 4.40 11.87
N GLY A 367 -6.45 3.18 11.39
CA GLY A 367 -5.08 2.75 11.07
C GLY A 367 -4.19 2.64 12.31
N ARG A 368 -4.78 2.46 13.52
CA ARG A 368 -4.08 2.50 14.80
C ARG A 368 -4.58 1.38 15.72
N HIS A 369 -3.68 0.74 16.44
CA HIS A 369 -4.09 -0.28 17.40
C HIS A 369 -4.93 0.27 18.55
N CYS A 370 -6.02 -0.42 18.89
CA CYS A 370 -6.98 0.00 19.91
C CYS A 370 -6.38 0.05 21.33
N TRP A 371 -5.44 -0.84 21.66
CA TRP A 371 -4.78 -0.86 22.97
C TRP A 371 -3.94 0.40 23.27
N ARG A 372 -3.68 1.25 22.28
CA ARG A 372 -3.10 2.59 22.49
C ARG A 372 -4.06 3.59 23.13
N THR A 373 -5.35 3.22 23.23
CA THR A 373 -6.43 4.03 23.81
C THR A 373 -6.76 3.60 25.23
N ARG A 374 -7.83 4.16 25.80
CA ARG A 374 -8.40 3.73 27.09
C ARG A 374 -8.85 2.26 27.10
N LEU A 375 -9.05 1.61 25.95
CA LEU A 375 -9.44 0.21 25.86
C LEU A 375 -8.24 -0.69 25.57
N GLN A 376 -7.53 -1.08 26.63
CA GLN A 376 -6.34 -1.94 26.52
C GLN A 376 -6.65 -3.45 26.48
N HIS A 377 -7.88 -3.86 26.79
CA HIS A 377 -8.37 -5.23 26.78
C HIS A 377 -9.89 -5.29 26.63
N GLY A 378 -10.43 -6.43 26.20
CA GLY A 378 -11.86 -6.65 26.07
C GLY A 378 -12.49 -5.91 24.91
N VAL A 379 -13.80 -5.68 25.02
CA VAL A 379 -14.63 -5.00 24.03
C VAL A 379 -15.55 -4.00 24.73
N VAL A 380 -16.00 -2.98 24.02
CA VAL A 380 -16.96 -2.00 24.54
C VAL A 380 -18.37 -2.59 24.61
N GLN A 381 -19.21 -2.02 25.49
CA GLN A 381 -20.53 -2.57 25.79
C GLN A 381 -21.72 -1.67 25.36
N GLY A 382 -21.45 -0.49 24.84
CA GLY A 382 -22.47 0.54 24.55
C GLY A 382 -22.77 1.46 25.74
N PHE A 383 -23.59 2.47 25.52
CA PHE A 383 -24.02 3.47 26.51
C PHE A 383 -22.82 4.19 27.19
N ALA A 384 -21.85 4.57 26.41
CA ALA A 384 -20.67 5.29 26.84
C ALA A 384 -20.10 6.07 25.65
N PRO A 385 -19.33 7.16 25.87
CA PRO A 385 -18.76 7.96 24.80
C PRO A 385 -18.00 7.11 23.76
N CYS A 386 -18.07 7.52 22.51
CA CYS A 386 -17.42 6.85 21.39
C CYS A 386 -15.92 6.60 21.68
N LEU A 387 -15.43 5.42 21.35
CA LEU A 387 -14.03 5.05 21.56
C LEU A 387 -13.10 5.86 20.66
N ILE A 388 -13.53 6.16 19.43
CA ILE A 388 -12.83 7.08 18.54
C ILE A 388 -13.15 8.50 18.98
N THR A 389 -12.14 9.25 19.42
CA THR A 389 -12.31 10.65 19.80
C THR A 389 -12.68 11.51 18.58
N GLU A 390 -13.32 12.65 18.79
CA GLU A 390 -13.73 13.53 17.69
C GLU A 390 -12.55 14.03 16.86
N SER A 391 -11.41 14.28 17.50
CA SER A 391 -10.18 14.73 16.85
C SER A 391 -9.42 13.64 16.10
N ARG A 392 -9.76 12.34 16.28
CA ARG A 392 -9.08 11.22 15.64
C ARG A 392 -9.60 11.04 14.21
N PRO A 393 -8.76 11.23 13.18
CA PRO A 393 -9.16 10.96 11.81
C PRO A 393 -9.52 9.48 11.62
N THR A 394 -10.53 9.23 10.78
CA THR A 394 -10.90 7.89 10.32
C THR A 394 -10.71 7.77 8.82
N VAL A 395 -10.65 6.56 8.31
CA VAL A 395 -10.64 6.32 6.85
C VAL A 395 -11.88 6.97 6.19
N ALA A 396 -13.02 7.02 6.87
CA ALA A 396 -14.23 7.67 6.37
C ALA A 396 -14.10 9.20 6.32
N THR A 397 -13.54 9.85 7.38
CA THR A 397 -13.28 11.30 7.33
C THR A 397 -12.26 11.66 6.24
N HIS A 398 -11.24 10.83 6.06
CA HIS A 398 -10.24 11.02 5.02
C HIS A 398 -10.86 10.92 3.62
N LEU A 399 -11.60 9.84 3.34
CA LEU A 399 -12.29 9.64 2.07
C LEU A 399 -13.32 10.75 1.77
N ARG A 400 -14.07 11.19 2.78
CA ARG A 400 -15.00 12.31 2.64
C ARG A 400 -14.29 13.61 2.25
N SER A 401 -13.10 13.89 2.81
CA SER A 401 -12.30 15.05 2.41
C SER A 401 -11.81 15.00 0.96
N LEU A 402 -11.75 13.80 0.38
CA LEU A 402 -11.40 13.55 -1.01
C LEU A 402 -12.63 13.47 -1.95
N GLY A 403 -13.82 13.81 -1.44
CA GLY A 403 -15.06 13.90 -2.22
C GLY A 403 -15.88 12.61 -2.31
N TYR A 404 -15.53 11.57 -1.55
CA TYR A 404 -16.33 10.35 -1.46
C TYR A 404 -17.64 10.56 -0.71
N GLN A 405 -18.70 9.88 -1.14
CA GLN A 405 -19.87 9.61 -0.32
C GLN A 405 -19.55 8.44 0.61
N THR A 406 -19.85 8.54 1.89
CA THR A 406 -19.42 7.54 2.87
C THR A 406 -20.63 6.95 3.61
N ALA A 407 -20.70 5.62 3.67
CA ALA A 407 -21.78 4.90 4.35
C ALA A 407 -21.26 3.73 5.16
N ILE A 408 -21.95 3.46 6.27
CA ILE A 408 -21.78 2.23 7.05
C ILE A 408 -23.16 1.57 7.18
N ILE A 409 -23.25 0.29 6.82
CA ILE A 409 -24.46 -0.50 6.91
C ILE A 409 -24.14 -1.77 7.70
N GLY A 410 -24.48 -1.78 8.99
CA GLY A 410 -24.22 -2.90 9.89
C GLY A 410 -23.79 -2.52 11.31
N LYS A 411 -22.92 -3.35 11.89
CA LYS A 411 -22.48 -3.28 13.28
C LYS A 411 -21.42 -2.19 13.51
N TRP A 412 -21.68 -1.26 14.43
CA TRP A 412 -20.70 -0.23 14.82
C TRP A 412 -19.67 -0.73 15.83
N HIS A 413 -20.11 -1.10 17.00
CA HIS A 413 -19.35 -1.66 18.14
C HIS A 413 -18.11 -0.86 18.60
N LEU A 414 -18.20 0.47 18.53
CA LEU A 414 -17.15 1.39 19.03
C LEU A 414 -17.67 2.39 20.05
N ASN A 415 -18.78 2.05 20.73
CA ASN A 415 -19.56 2.88 21.61
C ASN A 415 -20.22 4.09 20.95
N PHE A 416 -21.26 4.53 21.57
CA PHE A 416 -21.90 5.81 21.57
C PHE A 416 -22.93 5.88 22.72
N GLU A 417 -23.34 7.09 23.08
CA GLU A 417 -24.35 7.33 24.08
C GLU A 417 -25.71 7.50 23.43
N TYR A 418 -26.76 7.10 24.13
CA TYR A 418 -28.15 7.34 23.72
C TYR A 418 -28.74 8.47 24.54
N GLN A 419 -29.45 9.39 23.90
CA GLN A 419 -30.18 10.47 24.55
C GLN A 419 -31.69 10.25 24.45
N ASP A 420 -32.38 10.49 25.53
CA ASP A 420 -33.85 10.58 25.55
C ASP A 420 -34.29 11.77 24.70
N PRO A 421 -35.14 11.57 23.68
CA PRO A 421 -35.54 12.64 22.77
C PRO A 421 -36.41 13.73 23.42
N ALA A 422 -37.05 13.43 24.55
CA ALA A 422 -37.93 14.37 25.26
C ALA A 422 -37.18 15.25 26.27
N THR A 423 -36.16 14.67 26.93
CA THR A 423 -35.44 15.35 28.03
C THR A 423 -34.03 15.77 27.64
N GLY A 424 -33.45 15.18 26.61
CA GLY A 424 -32.04 15.34 26.23
C GLY A 424 -31.05 14.67 27.18
N ALA A 425 -31.50 13.96 28.21
CA ALA A 425 -30.66 13.25 29.15
C ALA A 425 -30.07 12.00 28.55
N PHE A 426 -28.81 11.69 28.90
CA PHE A 426 -28.20 10.43 28.50
C PHE A 426 -28.86 9.24 29.19
N LEU A 427 -29.15 8.19 28.44
CA LEU A 427 -29.76 6.98 28.96
C LEU A 427 -28.70 6.10 29.61
N GLU A 428 -28.98 5.60 30.81
CA GLU A 428 -28.17 4.57 31.45
C GLU A 428 -28.54 3.18 30.98
N ARG A 429 -27.55 2.30 30.92
CA ARG A 429 -27.78 0.92 30.52
C ARG A 429 -28.41 0.13 31.68
N GLU A 430 -29.68 -0.16 31.57
CA GLU A 430 -30.35 -1.14 32.44
C GLU A 430 -30.09 -2.58 31.94
N LYS A 431 -30.10 -3.54 32.85
CA LYS A 431 -29.91 -4.96 32.51
C LYS A 431 -31.01 -5.42 31.56
N ASN A 432 -30.63 -5.85 30.34
CA ASN A 432 -31.51 -6.32 29.26
C ASN A 432 -32.43 -5.23 28.66
N SER A 433 -32.18 -3.95 28.85
CA SER A 433 -32.93 -2.89 28.15
C SER A 433 -32.39 -2.69 26.74
N ILE A 434 -33.29 -2.53 25.79
CA ILE A 434 -33.02 -2.09 24.43
C ILE A 434 -33.28 -0.58 24.37
N PRO A 435 -32.43 0.25 23.73
CA PRO A 435 -32.68 1.68 23.61
C PRO A 435 -34.04 1.95 22.98
N PRO A 436 -34.84 2.89 23.52
CA PRO A 436 -36.20 3.14 23.03
C PRO A 436 -36.18 3.72 21.61
N VAL A 437 -37.24 3.42 20.86
CA VAL A 437 -37.50 4.05 19.55
C VAL A 437 -37.56 5.58 19.76
N GLY A 438 -36.82 6.31 18.90
CA GLY A 438 -36.71 7.76 19.01
C GLY A 438 -35.45 8.22 19.74
N ALA A 439 -34.73 7.37 20.49
CA ALA A 439 -33.48 7.72 21.15
C ALA A 439 -32.46 8.28 20.14
N LEU A 440 -31.80 9.38 20.53
CA LEU A 440 -30.82 10.06 19.69
C LEU A 440 -29.40 9.57 20.01
N ILE A 441 -28.53 9.65 19.01
CA ILE A 441 -27.11 9.22 19.10
C ILE A 441 -26.24 10.38 18.63
N PRO A 442 -25.75 11.22 19.55
CA PRO A 442 -25.02 12.45 19.18
C PRO A 442 -23.60 12.18 18.69
N ASP A 443 -22.92 11.11 19.12
CA ASP A 443 -21.53 10.82 18.87
C ASP A 443 -21.25 9.48 18.14
N GLY A 444 -22.19 9.06 17.31
CA GLY A 444 -22.14 7.80 16.55
C GLY A 444 -21.34 7.89 15.24
N PRO A 445 -21.56 6.93 14.31
CA PRO A 445 -20.84 6.84 13.03
C PRO A 445 -20.90 8.11 12.19
N THR A 446 -22.02 8.84 12.21
CA THR A 446 -22.18 10.07 11.41
C THR A 446 -21.27 11.21 11.87
N SER A 447 -20.88 11.24 13.15
CA SER A 447 -19.89 12.18 13.67
C SER A 447 -18.43 11.69 13.49
N ARG A 448 -18.24 10.51 12.92
CA ARG A 448 -16.93 9.90 12.65
C ARG A 448 -16.65 9.71 11.16
N GLY A 449 -17.34 10.50 10.31
CA GLY A 449 -17.03 10.62 8.89
C GLY A 449 -17.96 9.89 7.94
N PHE A 450 -18.97 9.20 8.44
CA PHE A 450 -19.99 8.57 7.58
C PHE A 450 -21.16 9.53 7.32
N ASP A 451 -21.52 9.71 6.05
CA ASP A 451 -22.70 10.50 5.64
C ASP A 451 -24.00 9.75 5.88
N TYR A 452 -23.96 8.41 5.91
CA TYR A 452 -25.11 7.55 6.14
C TYR A 452 -24.73 6.38 7.07
N PHE A 453 -25.60 6.10 8.03
CA PHE A 453 -25.54 4.92 8.89
C PHE A 453 -26.88 4.21 8.93
N HIS A 454 -26.86 2.89 8.71
CA HIS A 454 -28.02 2.01 8.98
C HIS A 454 -27.51 0.74 9.65
N GLY A 455 -27.99 0.41 10.84
CA GLY A 455 -27.52 -0.77 11.55
C GLY A 455 -27.79 -0.75 13.04
N PHE A 456 -26.80 -1.19 13.82
CA PHE A 456 -26.92 -1.36 15.26
C PHE A 456 -25.55 -1.18 15.95
N HIS A 457 -25.54 -1.04 17.28
CA HIS A 457 -24.30 -0.90 18.05
C HIS A 457 -23.59 -2.24 18.26
N HIS A 458 -24.24 -3.16 18.97
CA HIS A 458 -23.69 -4.45 19.40
C HIS A 458 -24.74 -5.55 19.28
N SER A 459 -24.32 -6.80 19.14
CA SER A 459 -25.25 -7.95 19.01
C SER A 459 -26.28 -8.08 20.14
N ARG A 460 -26.01 -7.53 21.33
CA ARG A 460 -26.97 -7.49 22.45
C ARG A 460 -28.08 -6.46 22.25
N ASP A 461 -27.83 -5.47 21.44
CA ASP A 461 -28.73 -4.36 21.17
C ASP A 461 -29.16 -4.36 19.68
N MET A 462 -28.96 -5.49 19.00
CA MET A 462 -29.18 -5.64 17.54
C MET A 462 -30.63 -5.45 17.16
N ASP A 463 -31.56 -5.69 18.08
CA ASP A 463 -32.97 -5.47 17.87
C ASP A 463 -33.36 -3.97 17.80
N ALA A 464 -32.49 -3.07 18.26
CA ALA A 464 -32.65 -1.62 18.06
C ALA A 464 -32.03 -1.20 16.74
N VAL A 465 -32.87 -0.98 15.74
CA VAL A 465 -32.45 -0.52 14.41
C VAL A 465 -32.19 0.96 14.42
N ILE A 466 -31.02 1.35 13.97
CA ILE A 466 -30.58 2.75 13.94
C ILE A 466 -30.48 3.22 12.50
N GLU A 467 -30.98 4.41 12.23
CA GLU A 467 -30.68 5.13 10.99
C GLU A 467 -30.06 6.49 11.32
N ASN A 468 -28.89 6.73 10.78
CA ASN A 468 -28.04 7.90 11.06
C ASN A 468 -27.78 8.09 12.56
N ASN A 469 -28.49 8.99 13.19
CA ASN A 469 -28.29 9.35 14.60
C ASN A 469 -29.54 9.05 15.47
N LYS A 470 -30.39 8.09 15.05
CA LYS A 470 -31.65 7.83 15.73
C LYS A 470 -32.06 6.35 15.69
N VAL A 471 -32.54 5.81 16.79
CA VAL A 471 -33.25 4.52 16.82
C VAL A 471 -34.60 4.70 16.15
N ILE A 472 -34.82 4.01 15.02
CA ILE A 472 -36.00 4.18 14.19
C ILE A 472 -37.12 3.16 14.48
N GLU A 473 -36.69 1.95 14.87
CA GLU A 473 -37.62 0.86 15.18
C GLU A 473 -36.94 -0.23 16.01
N HIS A 474 -37.75 -1.17 16.53
CA HIS A 474 -37.26 -2.43 17.06
C HIS A 474 -37.66 -3.55 16.09
N ASP A 475 -36.72 -4.46 15.79
CA ASP A 475 -36.95 -5.61 14.90
C ASP A 475 -36.33 -6.88 15.52
N ASN A 476 -36.74 -8.04 15.08
CA ASN A 476 -36.19 -9.30 15.54
C ASN A 476 -34.78 -9.51 14.91
N SER A 477 -33.83 -9.96 15.71
CA SER A 477 -32.44 -10.19 15.28
C SER A 477 -32.30 -11.14 14.09
N VAL A 478 -33.28 -12.09 13.88
CA VAL A 478 -33.28 -12.95 12.68
C VAL A 478 -33.44 -12.17 11.38
N ASN A 479 -34.05 -11.01 11.42
CA ASN A 479 -34.27 -10.13 10.27
C ASN A 479 -33.08 -9.24 9.98
N MET A 480 -32.12 -9.11 10.90
CA MET A 480 -31.03 -8.14 10.75
C MET A 480 -30.14 -8.42 9.54
N LEU A 481 -29.69 -9.66 9.38
CA LEU A 481 -28.80 -9.98 8.25
C LEU A 481 -29.46 -9.76 6.87
N PRO A 482 -30.71 -10.23 6.63
CA PRO A 482 -31.46 -9.87 5.41
C PRO A 482 -31.68 -8.36 5.23
N ARG A 483 -31.92 -7.62 6.31
CA ARG A 483 -32.07 -6.16 6.30
C ARG A 483 -30.76 -5.48 5.83
N LEU A 484 -29.60 -5.89 6.37
CA LEU A 484 -28.31 -5.33 5.96
C LEU A 484 -28.01 -5.61 4.49
N ALA A 485 -28.36 -6.80 3.98
CA ALA A 485 -28.26 -7.12 2.56
C ALA A 485 -29.12 -6.17 1.71
N HIS A 486 -30.40 -6.02 2.05
CA HIS A 486 -31.31 -5.14 1.34
C HIS A 486 -30.85 -3.68 1.31
N GLN A 487 -30.42 -3.15 2.46
CA GLN A 487 -29.95 -1.78 2.57
C GLN A 487 -28.64 -1.55 1.79
N SER A 488 -27.70 -2.51 1.84
CA SER A 488 -26.44 -2.43 1.10
C SER A 488 -26.68 -2.43 -0.41
N VAL A 489 -27.51 -3.34 -0.90
CA VAL A 489 -27.90 -3.40 -2.33
C VAL A 489 -28.61 -2.10 -2.76
N GLY A 490 -29.53 -1.59 -1.93
CA GLY A 490 -30.23 -0.32 -2.18
C GLY A 490 -29.27 0.87 -2.24
N TYR A 491 -28.30 0.92 -1.31
CA TYR A 491 -27.30 1.97 -1.30
C TYR A 491 -26.40 1.94 -2.54
N ILE A 492 -25.87 0.76 -2.93
CA ILE A 492 -25.02 0.59 -4.11
C ILE A 492 -25.75 1.09 -5.36
N ARG A 493 -27.01 0.68 -5.57
CA ARG A 493 -27.82 1.12 -6.73
C ARG A 493 -27.97 2.64 -6.76
N LYS A 494 -28.34 3.24 -5.61
CA LYS A 494 -28.50 4.70 -5.49
C LYS A 494 -27.18 5.45 -5.68
N ALA A 495 -26.07 4.96 -5.12
CA ALA A 495 -24.75 5.59 -5.23
C ALA A 495 -24.22 5.52 -6.65
N ALA A 496 -24.38 4.40 -7.36
CA ALA A 496 -23.98 4.24 -8.75
C ALA A 496 -24.59 5.31 -9.68
N ASP A 497 -25.85 5.70 -9.44
CA ASP A 497 -26.53 6.73 -10.23
C ASP A 497 -25.92 8.13 -10.05
N THR A 498 -25.22 8.39 -8.94
CA THR A 498 -24.67 9.73 -8.63
C THR A 498 -23.39 10.05 -9.39
N LYS A 499 -22.68 9.05 -9.92
CA LYS A 499 -21.35 9.16 -10.53
C LYS A 499 -20.28 9.76 -9.62
N LYS A 500 -20.52 9.84 -8.30
CA LYS A 500 -19.53 10.20 -7.29
C LYS A 500 -18.93 8.93 -6.70
N PRO A 501 -17.61 8.90 -6.42
CA PRO A 501 -17.02 7.76 -5.74
C PRO A 501 -17.67 7.59 -4.37
N PHE A 502 -17.82 6.33 -3.93
CA PHE A 502 -18.39 6.03 -2.62
C PHE A 502 -17.54 5.01 -1.86
N PHE A 503 -17.58 5.13 -0.55
CA PHE A 503 -17.08 4.15 0.40
C PHE A 503 -18.25 3.57 1.16
N LEU A 504 -18.51 2.28 0.95
CA LEU A 504 -19.52 1.52 1.67
C LEU A 504 -18.83 0.48 2.57
N TYR A 505 -18.88 0.70 3.88
CA TYR A 505 -18.46 -0.27 4.88
C TYR A 505 -19.65 -1.09 5.32
N VAL A 506 -19.59 -2.42 5.13
CA VAL A 506 -20.65 -3.37 5.44
C VAL A 506 -20.17 -4.35 6.53
N PRO A 507 -20.15 -3.93 7.80
CA PRO A 507 -19.85 -4.81 8.92
C PRO A 507 -21.11 -5.65 9.25
N LEU A 508 -21.13 -6.88 8.76
CA LEU A 508 -22.25 -7.80 8.95
C LEU A 508 -22.44 -8.18 10.43
N SER A 509 -23.61 -8.70 10.77
CA SER A 509 -23.95 -9.24 12.09
C SER A 509 -23.55 -10.71 12.26
N SER A 510 -23.17 -11.38 11.19
CA SER A 510 -23.04 -12.84 11.10
C SER A 510 -21.60 -13.27 10.81
N PRO A 511 -21.24 -14.51 11.21
CA PRO A 511 -22.07 -15.52 11.94
C PRO A 511 -22.00 -15.41 13.49
N HIS A 512 -21.80 -14.21 14.05
CA HIS A 512 -21.77 -13.92 15.51
C HIS A 512 -23.12 -14.27 16.20
N THR A 513 -23.08 -14.47 17.51
CA THR A 513 -24.29 -14.64 18.34
C THR A 513 -25.15 -13.38 18.42
N PRO A 514 -26.49 -13.48 18.43
CA PRO A 514 -27.25 -14.75 18.38
C PRO A 514 -27.13 -15.44 17.02
N ILE A 515 -26.89 -16.75 17.02
CA ILE A 515 -26.81 -17.57 15.79
C ILE A 515 -28.25 -17.85 15.36
N VAL A 516 -28.75 -17.05 14.45
CA VAL A 516 -30.17 -17.05 14.03
C VAL A 516 -30.30 -17.05 12.50
N PRO A 517 -29.93 -18.16 11.84
CA PRO A 517 -30.20 -18.28 10.42
C PRO A 517 -31.71 -18.13 10.16
N SER A 518 -32.08 -17.47 9.07
CA SER A 518 -33.51 -17.37 8.71
C SER A 518 -34.05 -18.74 8.28
N ALA A 519 -35.37 -18.93 8.39
CA ALA A 519 -36.02 -20.22 8.18
C ALA A 519 -35.67 -20.92 6.84
N GLN A 520 -35.38 -20.17 5.80
CA GLN A 520 -34.92 -20.72 4.52
C GLN A 520 -33.54 -21.39 4.57
N TRP A 521 -32.74 -21.06 5.57
CA TRP A 521 -31.35 -21.56 5.74
C TRP A 521 -31.24 -22.64 6.80
N GLU A 522 -32.24 -22.77 7.70
CA GLU A 522 -32.21 -23.78 8.76
C GLU A 522 -32.05 -25.19 8.18
N GLY A 523 -31.06 -25.92 8.68
CA GLY A 523 -30.71 -27.28 8.27
C GLY A 523 -30.01 -27.42 6.92
N LYS A 524 -29.75 -26.34 6.20
CA LYS A 524 -29.19 -26.40 4.84
C LYS A 524 -27.76 -26.93 4.80
N SER A 525 -26.93 -26.65 5.81
CA SER A 525 -25.57 -27.17 5.90
C SER A 525 -25.55 -28.68 6.22
N GLY A 526 -26.54 -29.18 6.93
CA GLY A 526 -26.51 -30.52 7.53
C GLY A 526 -25.52 -30.65 8.68
N LEU A 527 -24.85 -29.55 9.09
CA LEU A 527 -23.81 -29.53 10.12
C LEU A 527 -24.30 -28.93 11.44
N SER A 528 -24.66 -27.67 11.44
CA SER A 528 -25.08 -26.95 12.63
C SER A 528 -25.81 -25.65 12.28
N PRO A 529 -26.54 -25.02 13.21
CA PRO A 529 -27.10 -23.68 12.99
C PRO A 529 -26.05 -22.62 12.66
N TYR A 530 -24.84 -22.74 13.20
CA TYR A 530 -23.72 -21.88 12.84
C TYR A 530 -23.33 -22.00 11.36
N ALA A 531 -23.19 -23.25 10.89
CA ALA A 531 -22.87 -23.52 9.49
C ALA A 531 -23.97 -23.04 8.53
N ASP A 532 -25.24 -23.18 8.92
CA ASP A 532 -26.37 -22.60 8.17
C ASP A 532 -26.27 -21.08 8.09
N PHE A 533 -25.86 -20.44 9.18
CA PHE A 533 -25.70 -18.98 9.25
C PHE A 533 -24.50 -18.49 8.43
N VAL A 534 -23.40 -19.27 8.35
CA VAL A 534 -22.29 -19.01 7.42
C VAL A 534 -22.76 -19.09 5.97
N MET A 535 -23.57 -20.10 5.61
CA MET A 535 -24.12 -20.20 4.25
C MET A 535 -25.04 -19.04 3.90
N GLN A 536 -25.86 -18.56 4.84
CA GLN A 536 -26.66 -17.35 4.67
C GLN A 536 -25.80 -16.10 4.52
N THR A 537 -24.68 -16.02 5.24
CA THR A 537 -23.70 -14.93 5.13
C THR A 537 -23.07 -14.89 3.73
N ASP A 538 -22.69 -16.06 3.21
CA ASP A 538 -22.18 -16.21 1.84
C ASP A 538 -23.19 -15.69 0.79
N ASP A 539 -24.47 -16.03 0.93
CA ASP A 539 -25.53 -15.54 0.04
C ASP A 539 -25.65 -14.01 0.09
N VAL A 540 -25.59 -13.42 1.28
CA VAL A 540 -25.61 -11.95 1.45
C VAL A 540 -24.42 -11.28 0.77
N VAL A 541 -23.23 -11.85 0.90
CA VAL A 541 -22.03 -11.40 0.18
C VAL A 541 -22.28 -11.48 -1.34
N GLY A 542 -22.86 -12.57 -1.81
CA GLY A 542 -23.24 -12.74 -3.22
C GLY A 542 -24.22 -11.68 -3.72
N GLN A 543 -25.23 -11.31 -2.91
CA GLN A 543 -26.20 -10.25 -3.25
C GLN A 543 -25.51 -8.89 -3.40
N ILE A 544 -24.55 -8.54 -2.51
CA ILE A 544 -23.79 -7.29 -2.56
C ILE A 544 -22.91 -7.24 -3.82
N ILE A 545 -22.17 -8.32 -4.10
CA ILE A 545 -21.34 -8.44 -5.30
C ILE A 545 -22.18 -8.30 -6.57
N THR A 546 -23.32 -9.01 -6.62
CA THR A 546 -24.26 -8.96 -7.75
C THR A 546 -24.82 -7.55 -7.96
N ALA A 547 -25.01 -6.77 -6.89
CA ALA A 547 -25.46 -5.38 -7.02
C ALA A 547 -24.41 -4.51 -7.71
N VAL A 548 -23.12 -4.65 -7.36
CA VAL A 548 -22.00 -3.95 -8.02
C VAL A 548 -21.95 -4.34 -9.51
N ASP A 549 -22.00 -5.64 -9.81
CA ASP A 549 -21.91 -6.16 -11.17
C ASP A 549 -23.10 -5.72 -12.03
N SER A 550 -24.32 -5.77 -11.47
CA SER A 550 -25.56 -5.38 -12.17
C SER A 550 -25.65 -3.88 -12.43
N CYS A 551 -24.99 -3.03 -11.63
CA CYS A 551 -24.90 -1.60 -11.86
C CYS A 551 -23.85 -1.24 -12.94
N GLY A 552 -23.07 -2.20 -13.43
CA GLY A 552 -22.02 -1.97 -14.44
C GLY A 552 -20.85 -1.14 -13.92
N ILE A 553 -20.53 -1.23 -12.62
CA ILE A 553 -19.46 -0.45 -11.97
C ILE A 553 -18.31 -1.31 -11.46
N SER A 554 -18.22 -2.58 -11.89
CA SER A 554 -17.22 -3.55 -11.39
C SER A 554 -15.79 -3.16 -11.69
N ASP A 555 -15.52 -2.54 -12.83
CA ASP A 555 -14.22 -2.01 -13.26
C ASP A 555 -13.82 -0.73 -12.49
N HIS A 556 -14.79 -0.07 -11.86
CA HIS A 556 -14.60 1.11 -11.02
C HIS A 556 -14.85 0.86 -9.53
N THR A 557 -14.82 -0.40 -9.09
CA THR A 557 -15.11 -0.75 -7.69
C THR A 557 -14.11 -1.74 -7.14
N LEU A 558 -13.42 -1.35 -6.06
CA LEU A 558 -12.63 -2.23 -5.22
C LEU A 558 -13.56 -2.89 -4.20
N ILE A 559 -13.72 -4.21 -4.27
CA ILE A 559 -14.43 -5.01 -3.27
C ILE A 559 -13.42 -5.68 -2.37
N VAL A 560 -13.57 -5.49 -1.06
CA VAL A 560 -12.78 -6.13 -0.01
C VAL A 560 -13.69 -7.00 0.83
N PHE A 561 -13.31 -8.26 1.07
CA PHE A 561 -14.01 -9.18 1.95
C PHE A 561 -13.08 -9.69 3.03
N THR A 562 -13.55 -9.69 4.30
CA THR A 562 -12.77 -10.19 5.44
C THR A 562 -13.67 -10.54 6.64
N SER A 563 -13.03 -10.92 7.77
CA SER A 563 -13.63 -11.07 9.11
C SER A 563 -12.93 -10.18 10.12
N ASP A 564 -13.59 -9.85 11.24
CA ASP A 564 -12.98 -9.05 12.30
C ASP A 564 -12.09 -9.85 13.27
N ASN A 565 -12.28 -11.15 13.37
CA ASN A 565 -11.47 -12.11 14.16
C ASN A 565 -11.86 -13.54 13.77
N GLY A 566 -11.20 -14.52 14.38
CA GLY A 566 -11.51 -15.94 14.20
C GLY A 566 -12.87 -16.36 14.76
N CYS A 567 -13.27 -17.61 14.47
CA CYS A 567 -14.55 -18.19 14.88
C CYS A 567 -14.72 -18.22 16.42
N SER A 568 -15.92 -17.90 16.87
CA SER A 568 -16.26 -17.93 18.29
C SER A 568 -16.56 -19.33 18.80
N LYS A 569 -16.21 -19.60 20.04
CA LYS A 569 -16.61 -20.84 20.76
C LYS A 569 -18.13 -21.07 20.78
N ALA A 570 -18.94 -20.04 20.56
CA ALA A 570 -20.40 -20.15 20.46
C ALA A 570 -20.88 -20.96 19.24
N ALA A 571 -20.01 -21.18 18.26
CA ALA A 571 -20.25 -22.05 17.11
C ALA A 571 -20.27 -23.55 17.45
N ASP A 572 -19.95 -23.93 18.67
CA ASP A 572 -19.67 -25.31 19.10
C ASP A 572 -18.54 -25.96 18.26
N ILE A 573 -17.36 -25.33 18.35
CA ILE A 573 -16.16 -25.69 17.56
C ILE A 573 -15.83 -27.18 17.69
N GLN A 574 -16.01 -27.75 18.88
CA GLN A 574 -15.76 -29.18 19.11
C GLN A 574 -16.70 -30.07 18.29
N GLN A 575 -17.99 -29.77 18.31
CA GLN A 575 -18.97 -30.53 17.53
C GLN A 575 -18.71 -30.42 16.02
N LEU A 576 -18.32 -29.24 15.55
CA LEU A 576 -17.95 -29.04 14.13
C LEU A 576 -16.72 -29.86 13.76
N ALA A 577 -15.70 -29.91 14.63
CA ALA A 577 -14.48 -30.70 14.41
C ALA A 577 -14.79 -32.21 14.38
N GLU A 578 -15.68 -32.71 15.26
CA GLU A 578 -16.16 -34.09 15.27
C GLU A 578 -16.89 -34.46 13.96
N ARG A 579 -17.49 -33.48 13.29
CA ARG A 579 -18.12 -33.61 11.97
C ARG A 579 -17.19 -33.34 10.79
N GLY A 580 -15.88 -33.21 11.06
CA GLY A 580 -14.84 -33.03 10.05
C GLY A 580 -14.62 -31.61 9.59
N HIS A 581 -15.25 -30.61 10.25
CA HIS A 581 -15.06 -29.21 9.91
C HIS A 581 -14.15 -28.50 10.93
N ARG A 582 -13.03 -27.92 10.46
CA ARG A 582 -12.11 -27.15 11.29
C ARG A 582 -12.26 -25.66 11.02
N VAL A 583 -12.88 -24.92 11.93
CA VAL A 583 -13.21 -23.50 11.78
C VAL A 583 -12.00 -22.57 11.59
N SER A 584 -10.83 -22.99 12.05
CA SER A 584 -9.54 -22.27 11.89
C SER A 584 -8.61 -22.91 10.85
N GLY A 585 -9.08 -23.94 10.12
CA GLY A 585 -8.26 -24.69 9.17
C GLY A 585 -7.06 -25.39 9.87
N PRO A 586 -5.82 -25.14 9.44
CA PRO A 586 -4.62 -25.70 10.03
C PRO A 586 -4.18 -24.99 11.33
N TYR A 587 -4.76 -23.83 11.65
CA TYR A 587 -4.29 -22.95 12.70
C TYR A 587 -4.85 -23.32 14.07
N ARG A 588 -4.04 -23.10 15.12
CA ARG A 588 -4.44 -23.31 16.51
C ARG A 588 -5.24 -22.12 17.04
N GLY A 589 -6.16 -22.42 18.00
CA GLY A 589 -6.94 -21.39 18.67
C GLY A 589 -8.18 -20.94 17.90
N SER A 590 -8.82 -19.93 18.44
CA SER A 590 -10.06 -19.35 17.92
C SER A 590 -10.22 -17.92 18.44
N LYS A 591 -11.35 -17.26 18.20
CA LYS A 591 -11.65 -15.91 18.76
C LYS A 591 -11.13 -15.76 20.19
N ALA A 592 -10.57 -14.60 20.47
CA ALA A 592 -9.99 -14.19 21.74
C ALA A 592 -8.54 -14.62 22.01
N ASP A 593 -8.01 -15.63 21.29
CA ASP A 593 -6.68 -16.18 21.53
C ASP A 593 -5.56 -15.43 20.78
N LEU A 594 -4.32 -15.53 21.29
CA LEU A 594 -3.12 -15.04 20.59
C LEU A 594 -2.65 -15.98 19.48
N TRP A 595 -3.05 -17.25 19.50
CA TRP A 595 -2.72 -18.19 18.45
C TRP A 595 -3.37 -17.80 17.13
N GLU A 596 -2.80 -18.27 16.02
CA GLU A 596 -3.20 -17.86 14.65
C GLU A 596 -4.72 -17.92 14.43
N GLY A 597 -5.41 -18.96 14.87
CA GLY A 597 -6.86 -19.09 14.72
C GLY A 597 -7.69 -17.98 15.39
N GLY A 598 -7.08 -17.16 16.26
CA GLY A 598 -7.75 -16.03 16.88
C GLY A 598 -7.79 -14.78 16.00
N HIS A 599 -6.80 -14.59 15.15
CA HIS A 599 -6.59 -13.35 14.38
C HIS A 599 -6.19 -13.56 12.91
N ARG A 600 -5.90 -14.79 12.47
CA ARG A 600 -5.78 -15.13 11.04
C ARG A 600 -7.19 -15.08 10.43
N ILE A 601 -7.38 -14.25 9.44
CA ILE A 601 -8.70 -13.97 8.85
C ILE A 601 -8.73 -14.26 7.35
N PRO A 602 -9.87 -14.65 6.77
CA PRO A 602 -10.04 -14.62 5.32
C PRO A 602 -9.91 -13.19 4.81
N PHE A 603 -9.16 -12.99 3.72
CA PHE A 603 -8.98 -11.66 3.15
C PHE A 603 -8.86 -11.76 1.63
N PHE A 604 -9.86 -11.20 0.93
CA PHE A 604 -9.94 -11.21 -0.52
C PHE A 604 -10.17 -9.80 -1.05
N MET A 605 -9.57 -9.50 -2.19
CA MET A 605 -9.77 -8.23 -2.88
C MET A 605 -10.05 -8.48 -4.36
N ARG A 606 -11.11 -7.85 -4.89
CA ARG A 606 -11.46 -7.88 -6.31
C ARG A 606 -11.58 -6.45 -6.84
N TRP A 607 -10.89 -6.18 -7.93
CA TRP A 607 -11.07 -4.97 -8.73
C TRP A 607 -10.90 -5.36 -10.21
N THR A 608 -12.02 -5.50 -10.90
CA THR A 608 -12.05 -5.97 -12.28
C THR A 608 -11.18 -5.10 -13.19
N GLY A 609 -10.30 -5.73 -13.96
CA GLY A 609 -9.38 -5.04 -14.87
C GLY A 609 -8.13 -4.44 -14.19
N THR A 610 -8.05 -4.43 -12.85
CA THR A 610 -6.90 -3.92 -12.09
C THR A 610 -6.17 -5.01 -11.34
N ILE A 611 -6.91 -5.82 -10.54
CA ILE A 611 -6.35 -6.97 -9.83
C ILE A 611 -6.52 -8.19 -10.74
N GLN A 612 -5.43 -8.92 -10.97
CA GLN A 612 -5.45 -10.15 -11.77
C GLN A 612 -6.25 -11.25 -11.06
N PRO A 613 -7.21 -11.90 -11.73
CA PRO A 613 -7.93 -13.04 -11.17
C PRO A 613 -6.99 -14.21 -10.84
N HIS A 614 -7.38 -15.02 -9.85
CA HIS A 614 -6.65 -16.22 -9.41
C HIS A 614 -5.22 -15.93 -8.90
N THR A 615 -4.96 -14.73 -8.41
CA THR A 615 -3.68 -14.38 -7.79
C THR A 615 -3.73 -14.54 -6.27
N SER A 616 -2.55 -14.70 -5.67
CA SER A 616 -2.39 -14.73 -4.22
C SER A 616 -1.17 -13.92 -3.80
N SER A 617 -1.22 -13.41 -2.57
CA SER A 617 -0.11 -12.74 -1.91
C SER A 617 0.12 -13.38 -0.54
N ASP A 618 1.37 -13.71 -0.24
CA ASP A 618 1.82 -14.21 1.06
C ASP A 618 2.44 -13.11 1.95
N ASN A 619 2.35 -11.85 1.51
CA ASN A 619 2.74 -10.73 2.35
C ASN A 619 1.93 -10.72 3.65
N THR A 620 2.63 -10.55 4.79
CA THR A 620 1.97 -10.41 6.10
C THR A 620 1.28 -9.05 6.18
N VAL A 621 -0.04 -9.04 6.08
CA VAL A 621 -0.88 -7.85 6.11
C VAL A 621 -1.84 -7.84 7.29
N CYS A 622 -2.25 -6.65 7.72
CA CYS A 622 -3.27 -6.46 8.75
C CYS A 622 -4.43 -5.63 8.21
N ILE A 623 -5.63 -5.89 8.70
CA ILE A 623 -6.80 -5.06 8.36
C ILE A 623 -6.59 -3.58 8.73
N THR A 624 -5.74 -3.30 9.73
CA THR A 624 -5.31 -1.95 10.11
C THR A 624 -4.58 -1.23 8.97
N ASP A 625 -3.96 -1.97 8.04
CA ASP A 625 -3.19 -1.46 6.91
C ASP A 625 -4.06 -0.85 5.80
N MET A 626 -5.37 -1.06 5.88
CA MET A 626 -6.31 -0.52 4.88
C MET A 626 -6.29 1.01 4.81
N PHE A 627 -6.04 1.72 5.93
CA PHE A 627 -6.00 3.18 5.89
C PHE A 627 -4.86 3.70 5.00
N ALA A 628 -3.63 3.23 5.24
CA ALA A 628 -2.47 3.62 4.43
C ALA A 628 -2.61 3.14 2.98
N THR A 629 -3.14 1.92 2.77
CA THR A 629 -3.35 1.36 1.42
C THR A 629 -4.35 2.20 0.61
N ILE A 630 -5.45 2.66 1.23
CA ILE A 630 -6.43 3.54 0.59
C ILE A 630 -5.82 4.92 0.31
N ALA A 631 -5.05 5.48 1.25
CA ALA A 631 -4.38 6.76 1.04
C ALA A 631 -3.39 6.68 -0.13
N ASP A 632 -2.61 5.60 -0.21
CA ASP A 632 -1.70 5.34 -1.33
C ASP A 632 -2.45 5.19 -2.66
N LEU A 633 -3.53 4.39 -2.68
CA LEU A 633 -4.37 4.19 -3.86
C LEU A 633 -4.87 5.51 -4.43
N LEU A 634 -5.22 6.45 -3.55
CA LEU A 634 -5.76 7.75 -3.92
C LEU A 634 -4.68 8.83 -4.06
N VAL A 635 -3.41 8.46 -3.96
CA VAL A 635 -2.26 9.39 -4.01
C VAL A 635 -2.50 10.57 -3.06
N SER A 636 -2.86 10.26 -1.81
CA SER A 636 -3.18 11.27 -0.79
C SER A 636 -2.30 11.07 0.45
N ASP A 637 -2.03 12.17 1.14
CA ASP A 637 -1.28 12.11 2.39
C ASP A 637 -2.16 11.59 3.52
N VAL A 638 -1.59 10.72 4.34
CA VAL A 638 -2.25 10.28 5.57
C VAL A 638 -2.36 11.49 6.52
N PRO A 639 -3.56 11.79 7.05
CA PRO A 639 -3.72 12.91 7.97
C PRO A 639 -2.79 12.80 9.19
N PRO A 640 -2.33 13.94 9.76
CA PRO A 640 -1.62 13.94 11.03
C PRO A 640 -2.41 13.19 12.11
N PHE A 641 -1.72 12.44 12.95
CA PHE A 641 -2.32 11.63 14.04
C PHE A 641 -3.30 10.55 13.56
N ALA A 642 -3.07 10.00 12.36
CA ALA A 642 -3.77 8.82 11.84
C ALA A 642 -2.78 7.77 11.36
N ALA A 643 -3.25 6.52 11.22
CA ALA A 643 -2.52 5.42 10.59
C ALA A 643 -1.12 5.14 11.18
N GLU A 644 -0.93 5.36 12.48
CA GLU A 644 0.35 5.14 13.17
C GLU A 644 0.81 3.66 13.11
N ASP A 645 -0.13 2.74 12.91
CA ASP A 645 0.14 1.30 12.82
C ASP A 645 -0.27 0.71 11.46
N SER A 646 -0.47 1.57 10.46
CA SER A 646 -0.93 1.18 9.12
C SER A 646 0.21 1.26 8.11
N ALA A 647 0.54 0.15 7.49
CA ALA A 647 1.53 0.03 6.42
C ALA A 647 0.82 -0.31 5.10
N SER A 648 1.09 0.44 4.06
CA SER A 648 0.44 0.19 2.76
C SER A 648 0.95 -1.09 2.11
N PHE A 649 0.02 -1.92 1.65
CA PHE A 649 0.30 -3.08 0.82
C PHE A 649 -0.22 -2.91 -0.62
N LEU A 650 -0.48 -1.68 -1.04
CA LEU A 650 -0.97 -1.38 -2.38
C LEU A 650 -0.16 -2.04 -3.51
N PRO A 651 1.20 -2.12 -3.44
CA PRO A 651 2.00 -2.77 -4.48
C PRO A 651 1.60 -4.23 -4.73
N ALA A 652 1.23 -4.97 -3.68
CA ALA A 652 0.81 -6.37 -3.83
C ALA A 652 -0.39 -6.52 -4.78
N LEU A 653 -1.32 -5.56 -4.82
CA LEU A 653 -2.50 -5.61 -5.71
C LEU A 653 -2.14 -5.59 -7.20
N TYR A 654 -0.91 -5.21 -7.51
CA TYR A 654 -0.37 -5.14 -8.87
C TYR A 654 0.70 -6.21 -9.15
N GLY A 655 0.96 -7.09 -8.17
CA GLY A 655 2.04 -8.08 -8.26
C GLY A 655 3.44 -7.53 -7.99
N ASP A 656 3.54 -6.28 -7.50
CA ASP A 656 4.81 -5.64 -7.18
C ASP A 656 5.23 -5.96 -5.71
N PRO A 657 6.54 -5.97 -5.39
CA PRO A 657 7.02 -6.18 -4.02
C PRO A 657 6.49 -5.12 -3.05
N VAL A 658 6.06 -5.55 -1.87
CA VAL A 658 5.64 -4.65 -0.78
C VAL A 658 6.87 -4.24 0.03
N PRO A 659 7.11 -2.95 0.23
CA PRO A 659 8.23 -2.48 1.05
C PRO A 659 8.07 -2.84 2.52
N ASP A 660 9.18 -3.09 3.21
CA ASP A 660 9.21 -3.27 4.66
C ASP A 660 8.98 -1.92 5.36
N ALA A 661 7.73 -1.59 5.67
CA ALA A 661 7.37 -0.35 6.35
C ALA A 661 7.31 -0.47 7.89
N ARG A 662 7.55 -1.68 8.43
CA ARG A 662 7.56 -2.00 9.87
C ARG A 662 8.41 -3.21 10.17
N ASN A 663 8.95 -3.31 11.41
CA ASN A 663 9.73 -4.47 11.85
C ASN A 663 8.86 -5.72 12.09
N GLY A 664 7.58 -5.56 12.30
CA GLY A 664 6.66 -6.65 12.54
C GLY A 664 5.23 -6.20 12.83
N LEU A 665 4.35 -7.17 13.01
CA LEU A 665 2.93 -6.98 13.25
C LEU A 665 2.57 -7.31 14.70
N ILE A 666 1.80 -6.44 15.35
CA ILE A 666 1.34 -6.61 16.73
C ILE A 666 -0.07 -7.17 16.73
N HIS A 667 -0.29 -8.22 17.51
CA HIS A 667 -1.60 -8.78 17.80
C HIS A 667 -1.94 -8.63 19.28
N ALA A 668 -3.22 -8.51 19.61
CA ALA A 668 -3.68 -8.48 20.98
C ALA A 668 -4.80 -9.48 21.22
N SER A 669 -4.72 -10.25 22.32
CA SER A 669 -5.82 -11.10 22.76
C SER A 669 -6.94 -10.30 23.42
N ILE A 670 -8.06 -10.97 23.74
CA ILE A 670 -9.15 -10.35 24.52
C ILE A 670 -8.69 -9.86 25.88
N SER A 671 -7.71 -10.51 26.51
CA SER A 671 -7.18 -10.14 27.83
C SER A 671 -6.05 -9.10 27.74
N GLY A 672 -5.73 -8.62 26.53
CA GLY A 672 -4.71 -7.60 26.30
C GLY A 672 -3.28 -8.16 26.28
N HIS A 673 -3.07 -9.48 26.24
CA HIS A 673 -1.76 -10.06 25.98
C HIS A 673 -1.32 -9.72 24.55
N PHE A 674 -0.01 -9.52 24.37
CA PHE A 674 0.57 -9.19 23.09
C PHE A 674 1.21 -10.38 22.40
N GLY A 675 1.05 -10.45 21.08
CA GLY A 675 1.85 -11.23 20.15
C GLY A 675 2.58 -10.30 19.19
N TYR A 676 3.80 -10.67 18.79
CA TYR A 676 4.60 -9.94 17.80
C TYR A 676 5.08 -10.89 16.71
N ARG A 677 4.72 -10.60 15.46
CA ARG A 677 5.11 -11.37 14.28
C ARG A 677 6.11 -10.58 13.44
N SER A 678 7.28 -11.15 13.19
CA SER A 678 8.27 -10.60 12.25
C SER A 678 8.79 -11.71 11.36
N SER A 679 8.66 -11.56 10.06
CA SER A 679 8.96 -12.61 9.10
C SER A 679 8.21 -13.92 9.47
N HIS A 680 8.90 -15.05 9.63
CA HIS A 680 8.30 -16.35 10.04
C HIS A 680 8.23 -16.55 11.56
N TRP A 681 8.86 -15.67 12.35
CA TRP A 681 8.88 -15.80 13.81
C TRP A 681 7.71 -15.08 14.48
N LYS A 682 7.12 -15.73 15.49
CA LYS A 682 6.03 -15.18 16.29
C LYS A 682 6.29 -15.38 17.77
N LEU A 683 6.42 -14.25 18.50
CA LEU A 683 6.55 -14.22 19.96
C LEU A 683 5.19 -13.93 20.60
N LEU A 684 4.81 -14.69 21.62
CA LEU A 684 3.62 -14.44 22.44
C LEU A 684 4.03 -14.15 23.88
N LEU A 685 3.53 -13.03 24.42
CA LEU A 685 3.71 -12.63 25.81
C LEU A 685 2.61 -13.24 26.68
N ALA A 686 2.48 -14.54 26.67
CA ALA A 686 1.50 -15.33 27.40
C ALA A 686 1.99 -16.76 27.61
N ARG A 687 1.60 -17.38 28.75
CA ARG A 687 1.91 -18.80 29.05
C ARG A 687 0.99 -19.75 28.29
N GLY A 688 -0.24 -19.36 28.08
CA GLY A 688 -1.29 -20.10 27.40
C GLY A 688 -1.81 -19.39 26.18
N SER A 689 -3.10 -19.59 25.87
CA SER A 689 -3.74 -18.93 24.69
C SER A 689 -3.80 -17.40 24.79
N GLY A 690 -3.62 -16.84 25.97
CA GLY A 690 -3.92 -15.44 26.25
C GLY A 690 -5.41 -15.10 26.20
N GLY A 691 -6.26 -16.05 25.85
CA GLY A 691 -7.69 -15.88 25.62
C GLY A 691 -8.60 -16.95 26.23
N TRP A 692 -9.42 -17.59 25.38
CA TRP A 692 -10.48 -18.51 25.83
C TRP A 692 -10.14 -19.98 25.71
N THR A 693 -9.28 -20.36 24.80
CA THR A 693 -8.87 -21.77 24.58
C THR A 693 -7.92 -22.25 25.69
N ALA A 694 -7.98 -23.50 26.03
CA ALA A 694 -7.07 -24.13 27.00
C ALA A 694 -5.68 -24.42 26.36
N PRO A 695 -4.58 -24.30 27.14
CA PRO A 695 -4.54 -23.85 28.53
C PRO A 695 -4.74 -22.30 28.62
N LYS A 696 -5.61 -21.87 29.55
CA LYS A 696 -5.74 -20.46 29.91
C LYS A 696 -4.58 -20.04 30.82
N GLU A 697 -4.29 -18.74 30.96
CA GLU A 697 -3.17 -18.22 31.74
C GLU A 697 -3.05 -18.81 33.17
N ALA A 698 -4.17 -18.90 33.91
CA ALA A 698 -4.17 -19.47 35.25
C ALA A 698 -3.81 -20.97 35.27
N GLN A 699 -4.31 -21.70 34.27
CA GLN A 699 -4.00 -23.13 34.09
C GLN A 699 -2.53 -23.31 33.68
N ALA A 700 -2.08 -22.57 32.67
CA ALA A 700 -0.70 -22.62 32.19
C ALA A 700 0.31 -22.29 33.30
N LYS A 701 -0.01 -21.30 34.15
CA LYS A 701 0.79 -20.97 35.34
C LYS A 701 0.86 -22.12 36.34
N LYS A 702 -0.26 -22.84 36.60
CA LYS A 702 -0.33 -23.99 37.47
C LYS A 702 0.48 -25.17 36.91
N GLU A 703 0.45 -25.34 35.59
CA GLU A 703 1.21 -26.35 34.87
C GLU A 703 2.68 -25.98 34.67
N LYS A 704 3.10 -24.79 35.13
CA LYS A 704 4.47 -24.25 35.03
C LYS A 704 4.96 -24.13 33.58
N LEU A 705 4.06 -23.84 32.63
CA LEU A 705 4.45 -23.58 31.24
C LEU A 705 5.36 -22.34 31.15
N PRO A 706 6.23 -22.24 30.13
CA PRO A 706 7.09 -21.10 29.90
C PRO A 706 6.33 -19.77 29.92
N ALA A 707 7.02 -18.70 30.32
CA ALA A 707 6.40 -17.37 30.38
C ALA A 707 6.05 -16.82 28.99
N PHE A 708 6.87 -17.18 28.02
CA PHE A 708 6.75 -16.77 26.64
C PHE A 708 6.60 -17.98 25.72
N GLN A 709 6.07 -17.76 24.54
CA GLN A 709 6.01 -18.76 23.49
C GLN A 709 6.63 -18.14 22.22
N LEU A 710 7.51 -18.88 21.56
CA LEU A 710 8.12 -18.52 20.28
C LEU A 710 7.84 -19.62 19.27
N TYR A 711 7.36 -19.24 18.09
CA TYR A 711 7.02 -20.19 17.03
C TYR A 711 7.63 -19.76 15.69
N ASP A 712 8.05 -20.75 14.89
CA ASP A 712 8.27 -20.60 13.46
C ASP A 712 6.96 -20.97 12.75
N ILE A 713 6.20 -19.97 12.33
CA ILE A 713 4.87 -20.16 11.74
C ILE A 713 4.92 -20.82 10.36
N THR A 714 6.04 -20.74 9.66
CA THR A 714 6.20 -21.43 8.36
C THR A 714 6.38 -22.94 8.56
N ALA A 715 7.19 -23.33 9.54
CA ALA A 715 7.45 -24.74 9.85
C ALA A 715 6.34 -25.35 10.73
N ASP A 716 5.72 -24.57 11.61
CA ASP A 716 4.70 -24.97 12.58
C ASP A 716 3.49 -24.03 12.58
N PRO A 717 2.67 -24.03 11.52
CA PRO A 717 1.48 -23.16 11.45
C PRO A 717 0.43 -23.48 12.53
N GLY A 718 0.52 -24.65 13.14
CA GLY A 718 -0.32 -25.08 14.26
C GLY A 718 0.16 -24.61 15.63
N GLU A 719 1.30 -23.93 15.75
CA GLU A 719 1.86 -23.41 17.01
C GLU A 719 1.93 -24.48 18.12
N LEU A 720 2.45 -25.67 17.77
CA LEU A 720 2.52 -26.84 18.65
C LEU A 720 3.84 -26.92 19.41
N HIS A 721 4.93 -26.40 18.85
CA HIS A 721 6.28 -26.53 19.37
C HIS A 721 6.83 -25.17 19.79
N ASN A 722 6.83 -24.90 21.10
CA ASN A 722 7.40 -23.65 21.63
C ASN A 722 8.93 -23.74 21.60
N LEU A 723 9.54 -22.85 20.78
CA LEU A 723 10.98 -22.77 20.52
C LEU A 723 11.69 -21.70 21.40
N GLU A 724 11.02 -21.10 22.39
CA GLU A 724 11.55 -19.98 23.20
C GLU A 724 12.88 -20.33 23.84
N SER A 725 13.00 -21.55 24.40
CA SER A 725 14.24 -22.00 25.05
C SER A 725 15.40 -22.30 24.09
N GLU A 726 15.09 -22.56 22.81
CA GLU A 726 16.08 -22.89 21.76
C GLU A 726 16.58 -21.66 21.02
N HIS A 727 15.72 -20.63 20.89
CA HIS A 727 15.97 -19.39 20.13
C HIS A 727 15.70 -18.15 20.98
N ARG A 728 16.31 -18.11 22.15
CA ARG A 728 16.11 -17.02 23.12
C ARG A 728 16.54 -15.65 22.58
N ASP A 729 17.60 -15.59 21.82
CA ASP A 729 18.10 -14.40 21.13
C ASP A 729 17.04 -13.78 20.20
N ILE A 730 16.31 -14.62 19.46
CA ILE A 730 15.20 -14.19 18.58
C ILE A 730 14.05 -13.67 19.44
N ALA A 731 13.67 -14.37 20.51
CA ALA A 731 12.61 -13.94 21.41
C ALA A 731 12.93 -12.55 22.03
N GLU A 732 14.18 -12.34 22.47
CA GLU A 732 14.64 -11.05 22.98
C GLU A 732 14.63 -9.95 21.92
N GLN A 733 14.98 -10.25 20.68
CA GLN A 733 14.93 -9.30 19.59
C GLN A 733 13.48 -8.86 19.28
N LEU A 734 12.56 -9.80 19.15
CA LEU A 734 11.15 -9.53 18.89
C LEU A 734 10.50 -8.74 20.04
N PHE A 735 10.87 -9.06 21.28
CA PHE A 735 10.42 -8.31 22.45
C PHE A 735 10.88 -6.85 22.39
N ARG A 736 12.16 -6.60 22.06
CA ARG A 736 12.69 -5.23 21.90
C ARG A 736 11.98 -4.45 20.78
N PHE A 737 11.63 -5.10 19.67
CA PHE A 737 10.85 -4.46 18.61
C PHE A 737 9.46 -4.07 19.12
N LEU A 738 8.75 -4.99 19.79
CA LEU A 738 7.44 -4.72 20.38
C LEU A 738 7.49 -3.56 21.38
N GLU A 739 8.46 -3.58 22.30
CA GLU A 739 8.65 -2.53 23.30
C GLU A 739 8.92 -1.16 22.63
N THR A 740 9.75 -1.14 21.61
CA THR A 740 10.05 0.07 20.84
C THR A 740 8.81 0.61 20.16
N ASP A 741 8.03 -0.21 19.47
CA ASP A 741 6.82 0.19 18.76
C ASP A 741 5.72 0.71 19.70
N ILE A 742 5.64 0.14 20.91
CA ILE A 742 4.71 0.62 21.94
C ILE A 742 5.15 1.99 22.46
N HIS A 743 6.43 2.17 22.80
CA HIS A 743 6.95 3.42 23.35
C HIS A 743 6.97 4.56 22.32
N ARG A 744 7.26 4.24 21.06
CA ARG A 744 7.19 5.24 19.96
C ARG A 744 5.78 5.72 19.65
N GLY A 745 4.74 5.06 20.18
CA GLY A 745 3.34 5.35 19.84
C GLY A 745 2.93 4.98 18.42
N ARG A 746 3.79 4.24 17.70
CA ARG A 746 3.57 3.74 16.33
C ARG A 746 4.45 2.54 16.01
N SER A 747 3.98 1.66 15.13
CA SER A 747 4.72 0.49 14.63
C SER A 747 5.27 0.65 13.21
N THR A 748 4.92 1.74 12.52
CA THR A 748 5.39 2.05 11.16
C THR A 748 6.45 3.16 11.18
N GLU A 749 7.10 3.42 10.06
CA GLU A 749 8.03 4.53 9.90
C GLU A 749 7.38 5.91 10.17
N GLY A 750 8.17 6.85 10.63
CA GLY A 750 7.78 8.23 10.89
C GLY A 750 8.09 8.70 12.31
N SER A 751 7.77 9.96 12.61
CA SER A 751 8.01 10.58 13.92
C SER A 751 7.20 9.89 15.01
N SER A 752 7.74 9.82 16.22
CA SER A 752 7.04 9.27 17.39
C SER A 752 5.70 9.96 17.61
N SER A 753 4.71 9.20 18.04
CA SER A 753 3.38 9.66 18.39
C SER A 753 3.07 9.32 19.85
N ALA A 754 2.13 10.01 20.47
CA ALA A 754 1.72 9.69 21.83
C ALA A 754 0.69 8.56 21.85
N ASN A 755 0.78 7.68 22.84
CA ASN A 755 -0.35 6.84 23.22
C ASN A 755 -1.38 7.70 23.97
N ASP A 756 -2.67 7.33 23.92
CA ASP A 756 -3.73 8.07 24.62
C ASP A 756 -3.73 7.77 26.13
N THR A 757 -2.86 6.89 26.60
CA THR A 757 -2.68 6.49 28.00
C THR A 757 -1.20 6.53 28.37
N ASP A 758 -0.92 6.96 29.60
CA ASP A 758 0.47 7.10 30.09
C ASP A 758 1.19 5.76 30.25
N THR A 759 0.44 4.66 30.46
CA THR A 759 1.00 3.33 30.71
C THR A 759 0.30 2.26 29.88
N ILE A 760 1.11 1.44 29.20
CA ILE A 760 0.67 0.22 28.54
C ILE A 760 1.44 -0.94 29.18
N GLU A 761 0.73 -1.81 29.90
CA GLU A 761 1.36 -2.98 30.51
C GLU A 761 1.69 -4.02 29.44
N LEU A 762 2.97 -4.32 29.26
CA LEU A 762 3.45 -5.35 28.33
C LEU A 762 3.12 -6.77 28.86
N TRP A 763 3.20 -6.97 30.17
CA TRP A 763 2.99 -8.26 30.80
C TRP A 763 1.72 -8.29 31.63
N LYS A 764 0.74 -9.11 31.25
CA LYS A 764 -0.58 -9.18 31.93
C LYS A 764 -0.68 -10.28 32.99
N SER A 765 0.29 -11.20 33.04
CA SER A 765 0.25 -12.38 33.95
C SER A 765 1.03 -12.18 35.25
N GLY A 766 1.46 -10.97 35.59
CA GLY A 766 2.24 -10.67 36.80
C GLY A 766 2.61 -9.21 36.97
N LYS A 767 3.35 -8.90 38.06
CA LYS A 767 3.76 -7.53 38.39
C LYS A 767 4.93 -6.99 37.54
N SER A 768 5.69 -7.86 36.91
CA SER A 768 6.85 -7.51 36.08
C SER A 768 6.98 -8.50 34.93
N VAL A 769 7.54 -8.02 33.83
CA VAL A 769 7.94 -8.88 32.69
C VAL A 769 8.99 -9.87 33.19
N PRO A 770 8.80 -11.19 33.02
CA PRO A 770 9.87 -12.15 33.31
C PRO A 770 11.11 -11.86 32.47
N ALA A 771 12.29 -12.24 32.94
CA ALA A 771 13.50 -12.17 32.13
C ALA A 771 13.37 -13.15 30.95
N LEU A 772 13.53 -12.66 29.74
CA LEU A 772 13.71 -13.46 28.54
C LEU A 772 15.08 -14.13 28.55
#